data_9f7faf88b8ec4d0fec11122346344f0c
#
_entry.id   9f7faf88b8ec4d0fec11122346344f0c
#
_cell.length_a   1.000
_cell.length_b   1.000
_cell.length_c   1.000
_cell.angle_alpha   90.00
_cell.angle_beta   90.00
_cell.angle_gamma   90.00
#
_symmetry.space_group_name_H-M   'P 1'
#
loop_
_entity.id
_entity.type
_entity.pdbx_description
1 polymer ?
#
loop_
_entity_poly.entity_id
_entity_poly.type
_entity_poly.pdbx_seq_one_letter_code
_entity_poly.pdbx_strand_id
1 'polypeptide(L)'
;MTASTRSSGALASARTFXSHFKPWPTAIAAAALVVACGGGSDGGGFLPFFGGATTAGVVTGSYYRNAKVCIDANNNGRCXAGXASXTTDANGAFTLAGQGAVVAEIGTGSKRFDPDTGVXSAVTRAXVFRAPAGANGVVNAISTELAALMDANGGNLAAARTALAXRLGVSXSQLLADHNKVGXAKVKTALQTEIDQSIXRIAXAVAEAGSGGDXVAALRNRFALDDITNVVVIYAENRGFDNLYGLXPGANGIPGVNPXSSXSTAEPQKDFXGATLPNLPPVWXGVTASGQTTVIXQXXTVGMPNRMFQIDDPKGFYNTGTVVXQXIITRDLVXRFYNNQMQIXGGKNDKFTAXSXAGGLSMGYYDGSXMQLWQVAKQYTLADNFFMGAFGGSFLNHQYLVCACAPLXPNADADSSPAKATISAIXTDANGXFVRLTPADXAPXSVLXGAPTYKNDNTLTPKXAAGNFYAVNTMQPPYQPSXNAPAANDATHHYADXTKXNTLPPXTQATIGDLLTAKGLSWAWYGGAWXSTTAIAEGDRKFPAAVPPAAQTPNFQFHHQPFNYYAAFDPVQXPEARAAHLKDFDAXFLKDAANGTLPAVSFYKPQGNLNQHAGYASVADGDAHIADVIAKLKASPQWKHMLVVVTYDENGGFYDHARVPKADRWGPGTRIPALIVSDFAKKGFVDKTQYDTASTLRFITHRWSLPVLPGLVERDKALVKNGLPAMGDLTGALDFSKKS
;
A
#
# COMPACT_ATOMS: atom_id res chain seq x y z
N MET A 1 7.27 -2.43 16.93
CA MET A 1 6.95 -3.76 16.66
C MET A 1 6.28 -4.05 15.36
N THR A 2 5.20 -3.43 15.11
CA THR A 2 4.54 -3.59 13.86
C THR A 2 5.34 -3.05 12.71
N ALA A 3 6.08 -2.00 12.94
CA ALA A 3 6.92 -1.47 11.87
C ALA A 3 7.90 -2.53 11.40
N SER A 4 8.44 -3.29 12.36
CA SER A 4 9.42 -4.29 11.97
C SER A 4 8.79 -5.41 11.16
N THR A 5 7.53 -5.76 11.46
CA THR A 5 6.86 -6.79 10.68
C THR A 5 6.73 -6.38 9.23
N ARG A 6 6.33 -5.13 9.01
CA ARG A 6 6.19 -4.66 7.64
C ARG A 6 7.51 -4.49 6.95
N SER A 7 8.50 -4.03 7.70
CA SER A 7 9.83 -3.92 7.11
C SER A 7 10.33 -5.28 6.69
N SER A 8 10.00 -6.32 7.48
CA SER A 8 10.37 -7.67 7.09
C SER A 8 9.78 -8.01 5.73
N GLY A 9 8.52 -7.70 5.53
CA GLY A 9 7.88 -7.94 4.25
C GLY A 9 8.54 -7.17 3.14
N ALA A 10 8.85 -5.92 3.41
CA ALA A 10 9.50 -5.08 2.43
C ALA A 10 10.87 -5.64 2.07
N LEU A 11 11.62 -6.03 3.08
CA LEU A 11 12.96 -6.55 2.83
C LEU A 11 12.92 -7.91 2.16
N ALA A 12 11.93 -8.71 2.48
CA ALA A 12 11.78 -9.99 1.80
C ALA A 12 11.50 -9.78 0.32
N SER A 13 10.63 -8.82 0.01
CA SER A 13 10.38 -8.47 -1.38
C SER A 13 11.62 -7.91 -2.05
N ALA A 14 12.33 -7.08 -1.31
CA ALA A 14 13.54 -6.49 -1.83
C ALA A 14 14.62 -7.54 -2.09
N ARG A 15 14.62 -8.61 -1.31
CA ARG A 15 15.62 -9.66 -1.54
C ARG A 15 15.45 -10.33 -2.90
N THR A 16 14.27 -10.29 -3.49
CA THR A 16 14.13 -10.81 -4.85
C THR A 16 14.94 -9.98 -5.82
N PHE A 17 15.19 -8.73 -5.53
CA PHE A 17 16.08 -7.91 -6.35
C PHE A 17 17.55 -8.28 -6.22
N UNK A 18 17.84 -8.73 -5.32
CA UNK A 18 19.15 -9.09 -5.05
C UNK A 18 19.77 -10.04 -5.97
N SER A 19 18.83 -10.73 -6.45
CA SER A 19 19.37 -11.67 -7.43
C SER A 19 19.84 -10.97 -8.69
N HIS A 20 19.34 -9.80 -8.94
CA HIS A 20 19.75 -9.03 -10.13
C HIS A 20 21.02 -8.25 -9.90
N PHE A 21 21.48 -8.16 -8.68
CA PHE A 21 22.66 -7.38 -8.39
C PHE A 21 23.89 -8.21 -8.57
N LYS A 22 24.87 -7.56 -9.14
CA LYS A 22 26.17 -8.17 -9.24
C LYS A 22 26.94 -7.94 -7.96
N PRO A 23 27.57 -8.95 -7.41
CA PRO A 23 28.44 -8.72 -6.26
C PRO A 23 29.58 -7.78 -6.69
N TRP A 24 30.18 -7.18 -5.72
CA TRP A 24 31.37 -6.40 -5.98
C TRP A 24 32.41 -7.33 -6.53
N PRO A 25 32.93 -6.95 -7.68
CA PRO A 25 33.62 -7.97 -8.44
C PRO A 25 35.05 -8.22 -8.00
N THR A 26 35.87 -8.13 -8.95
CA THR A 26 37.24 -8.54 -8.91
C THR A 26 38.03 -8.02 -7.73
N ALA A 27 37.73 -6.84 -7.23
CA ALA A 27 38.48 -6.29 -6.10
C ALA A 27 38.37 -7.16 -4.86
N ILE A 28 37.15 -7.67 -4.62
CA ILE A 28 36.92 -8.51 -3.46
C ILE A 28 37.64 -9.84 -3.60
N ALA A 29 37.59 -10.41 -4.79
CA ALA A 29 38.28 -11.66 -5.05
C ALA A 29 39.79 -11.49 -4.87
N ALA A 30 40.29 -10.39 -5.39
CA ALA A 30 41.72 -10.12 -5.26
C ALA A 30 42.11 -9.93 -3.82
N ALA A 31 41.26 -9.24 -3.06
CA ALA A 31 41.56 -9.01 -1.65
C ALA A 31 41.55 -10.33 -0.88
N ALA A 32 40.58 -11.18 -1.18
CA ALA A 32 40.50 -12.46 -0.53
C ALA A 32 41.74 -13.28 -0.80
N LEU A 33 42.19 -13.25 -2.03
CA LEU A 33 43.38 -14.00 -2.39
C LEU A 33 44.58 -13.48 -1.62
N VAL A 34 44.75 -12.19 -1.53
CA VAL A 34 45.85 -11.60 -0.80
C VAL A 34 45.79 -11.98 0.67
N VAL A 35 44.61 -11.92 1.25
CA VAL A 35 44.43 -12.29 2.64
C VAL A 35 44.82 -13.76 2.86
N ALA A 36 44.36 -14.60 1.97
CA ALA A 36 44.66 -16.03 2.11
C ALA A 36 46.15 -16.25 2.08
N CYS A 37 46.83 -15.61 1.17
CA CYS A 37 48.26 -15.76 1.10
C CYS A 37 48.98 -15.16 2.32
N GLY A 38 48.59 -13.95 2.65
CA GLY A 38 49.20 -13.27 3.76
C GLY A 38 48.91 -13.91 5.08
N GLY A 39 47.67 -14.29 5.25
CA GLY A 39 47.27 -14.90 6.50
C GLY A 39 47.89 -16.25 6.67
N GLY A 40 47.99 -16.94 5.58
CA GLY A 40 48.58 -18.28 5.67
C GLY A 40 50.03 -18.20 6.02
N SER A 41 50.51 -17.10 5.99
CA SER A 41 51.91 -16.97 6.22
C SER A 41 52.31 -17.07 7.63
N ASP A 42 51.42 -17.12 8.49
CA ASP A 42 51.82 -17.25 9.83
C ASP A 42 53.31 -17.36 10.00
N GLY A 43 54.02 -17.65 9.03
CA GLY A 43 55.43 -17.63 9.11
C GLY A 43 55.88 -16.26 8.65
N GLY A 44 56.83 -15.71 9.33
CA GLY A 44 57.30 -14.43 8.99
C GLY A 44 57.82 -14.33 7.56
N GLY A 45 58.13 -15.47 6.97
CA GLY A 45 58.69 -15.48 5.66
C GLY A 45 57.83 -14.86 4.58
N PHE A 46 56.52 -14.95 4.76
CA PHE A 46 55.63 -14.38 3.75
C PHE A 46 55.37 -12.88 3.92
N LEU A 47 55.60 -12.40 5.10
CA LEU A 47 55.27 -11.02 5.39
C LEU A 47 55.94 -10.03 4.44
N PRO A 48 57.21 -10.22 4.09
CA PRO A 48 57.80 -9.27 3.17
C PRO A 48 57.08 -9.15 1.85
N PHE A 49 56.48 -10.24 1.39
CA PHE A 49 55.72 -10.19 0.15
C PHE A 49 54.36 -9.57 0.33
N PHE A 50 53.67 -9.93 1.39
CA PHE A 50 52.27 -9.60 1.57
C PHE A 50 52.08 -8.65 2.71
N GLY A 51 53.11 -8.40 3.47
CA GLY A 51 53.01 -7.57 4.66
C GLY A 51 52.56 -6.18 4.40
N GLY A 52 52.74 -5.69 3.18
CA GLY A 52 52.25 -4.38 2.83
C GLY A 52 50.81 -4.37 2.39
N ALA A 53 50.24 -5.54 2.16
CA ALA A 53 48.87 -5.64 1.69
C ALA A 53 47.93 -5.59 2.87
N THR A 54 47.77 -4.39 3.42
CA THR A 54 46.88 -4.18 4.55
C THR A 54 45.84 -3.14 4.21
N THR A 55 44.75 -3.11 4.97
CA THR A 55 43.74 -2.09 4.90
C THR A 55 43.61 -1.45 6.27
N ALA A 56 43.90 -0.17 6.32
CA ALA A 56 43.82 0.56 7.60
C ALA A 56 42.77 1.66 7.49
N GLY A 57 42.05 1.88 8.55
CA GLY A 57 41.03 2.90 8.53
C GLY A 57 40.41 3.12 9.89
N VAL A 58 39.27 3.77 9.87
CA VAL A 58 38.57 4.14 11.09
C VAL A 58 37.06 3.96 10.89
N VAL A 59 36.38 3.49 11.94
CA VAL A 59 34.92 3.33 11.94
C VAL A 59 34.33 4.54 12.65
N THR A 60 33.61 5.35 11.92
CA THR A 60 33.13 6.65 12.42
C THR A 60 31.64 6.73 12.49
N GLY A 61 31.24 7.77 13.10
CA GLY A 61 29.85 8.05 13.31
C GLY A 61 29.50 8.91 14.49
N SER A 62 30.26 9.06 15.37
CA SER A 62 31.47 9.48 16.07
C SER A 62 32.64 8.52 15.79
N TYR A 63 33.06 7.77 16.82
CA TYR A 63 34.00 6.68 16.65
C TYR A 63 33.44 5.46 17.36
N TYR A 64 33.58 4.29 16.74
CA TYR A 64 33.06 3.07 17.35
C TYR A 64 34.19 2.19 17.85
N ARG A 65 34.19 1.96 19.15
CA ARG A 65 35.16 1.09 19.82
C ARG A 65 34.61 -0.33 19.90
N ASN A 66 35.49 -1.30 19.81
CA ASN A 66 35.13 -2.69 19.96
C ASN A 66 34.11 -3.14 18.91
N ALA A 67 34.25 -2.65 17.71
CA ALA A 67 33.46 -3.08 16.58
C ALA A 67 34.24 -4.12 15.79
N LYS A 68 33.59 -5.19 15.35
CA LYS A 68 34.24 -6.20 14.54
C LYS A 68 34.36 -5.74 13.10
N VAL A 69 35.57 -5.72 12.59
CA VAL A 69 35.82 -5.23 11.21
C VAL A 69 36.46 -6.37 10.44
N CYS A 70 36.09 -6.55 9.17
CA CYS A 70 36.65 -7.61 8.36
C CYS A 70 36.74 -7.20 6.88
N ILE A 71 37.54 -7.97 6.13
CA ILE A 71 37.53 -7.89 4.67
C ILE A 71 36.35 -8.75 4.22
N ASP A 72 35.44 -8.15 3.46
CA ASP A 72 34.21 -8.82 3.03
C ASP A 72 34.45 -9.51 1.69
N ALA A 73 35.17 -10.65 1.77
CA ALA A 73 35.61 -11.33 0.56
C ALA A 73 34.47 -11.91 -0.26
N ASN A 74 33.37 -12.28 0.37
CA ASN A 74 32.24 -12.87 -0.35
C ASN A 74 31.09 -11.89 -0.58
N ASN A 75 31.31 -10.63 -0.26
CA ASN A 75 30.35 -9.55 -0.54
C ASN A 75 28.96 -9.83 0.06
N ASN A 76 28.93 -10.34 1.30
CA ASN A 76 27.66 -10.60 1.93
C ASN A 76 27.29 -9.61 3.04
N GLY A 77 28.16 -8.61 3.27
CA GLY A 77 27.87 -7.58 4.27
C GLY A 77 28.02 -8.08 5.70
N ARG A 78 28.70 -9.22 5.91
CA ARG A 78 28.87 -9.83 7.22
C ARG A 78 30.29 -10.27 7.40
N CYS A 79 30.71 -10.39 8.66
CA CYS A 79 32.05 -10.92 8.97
C CYS A 79 31.97 -12.40 9.28
N UNK A 80 32.10 -13.02 8.43
CA UNK A 80 32.04 -14.43 8.51
C UNK A 80 33.32 -14.95 8.97
N ALA A 81 33.17 -16.21 9.41
CA ALA A 81 34.36 -16.92 9.85
C ALA A 81 35.30 -17.13 8.67
N GLY A 82 36.58 -17.04 8.92
CA GLY A 82 37.59 -17.19 7.87
C GLY A 82 37.99 -15.89 7.18
N UNK A 83 37.37 -14.85 7.48
CA UNK A 83 37.75 -13.63 6.92
C UNK A 83 38.71 -12.98 7.84
N ALA A 84 39.47 -12.25 7.20
CA ALA A 84 40.41 -11.46 8.00
C ALA A 84 39.62 -10.45 8.80
N SER A 85 39.85 -10.45 10.10
CA SER A 85 39.07 -9.57 10.98
C SER A 85 39.88 -9.01 12.13
N UNK A 86 39.36 -7.83 12.63
CA UNK A 86 39.93 -7.21 13.73
C UNK A 86 38.84 -6.62 14.52
N THR A 87 39.21 -6.05 15.62
CA THR A 87 38.32 -5.27 16.44
C THR A 87 38.87 -3.85 16.55
N THR A 88 38.00 -2.86 16.43
CA THR A 88 38.46 -1.46 16.49
C THR A 88 38.96 -1.10 17.89
N ASP A 89 39.93 -0.20 17.90
CA ASP A 89 40.56 0.26 19.16
C ASP A 89 39.78 1.43 19.76
N ALA A 90 40.35 2.08 20.76
CA ALA A 90 39.68 3.17 21.46
C ALA A 90 39.38 4.37 20.58
N ASN A 91 40.06 4.49 19.45
CA ASN A 91 39.85 5.59 18.51
C ASN A 91 39.04 5.17 17.29
N GLY A 92 38.45 3.97 17.34
CA GLY A 92 37.70 3.43 16.21
C GLY A 92 38.58 2.93 15.09
N ALA A 93 39.90 2.86 15.30
CA ALA A 93 40.85 2.52 14.24
C ALA A 93 41.00 0.99 14.10
N PHE A 94 41.33 0.59 12.87
CA PHE A 94 41.59 -0.81 12.57
C PHE A 94 42.68 -0.92 11.53
N THR A 95 43.34 -2.06 11.53
CA THR A 95 44.27 -2.47 10.48
C THR A 95 44.02 -3.94 10.18
N LEU A 96 43.64 -4.26 8.96
CA LEU A 96 43.32 -5.62 8.53
C LEU A 96 44.40 -6.13 7.60
N ALA A 97 44.71 -7.41 7.70
CA ALA A 97 45.55 -8.05 6.70
C ALA A 97 44.72 -8.18 5.42
N GLY A 98 45.30 -7.79 4.30
CA GLY A 98 44.66 -7.92 3.01
C GLY A 98 43.96 -6.63 2.54
N GLN A 99 43.37 -6.70 1.37
CA GLN A 99 42.71 -5.57 0.74
C GLN A 99 41.34 -6.02 0.23
N GLY A 100 40.43 -5.07 0.08
CA GLY A 100 39.10 -5.34 -0.44
C GLY A 100 38.04 -4.50 0.24
N ALA A 101 36.80 -4.81 -0.02
CA ALA A 101 35.69 -4.18 0.66
C ALA A 101 35.74 -4.50 2.14
N VAL A 102 35.28 -3.57 2.97
CA VAL A 102 35.31 -3.71 4.43
C VAL A 102 33.92 -3.69 5.00
N VAL A 103 33.68 -4.50 6.02
CA VAL A 103 32.45 -4.50 6.80
C VAL A 103 32.80 -4.25 8.25
N ALA A 104 32.03 -3.39 8.93
CA ALA A 104 32.11 -3.20 10.37
C ALA A 104 30.78 -3.60 10.98
N GLU A 105 30.81 -4.59 11.87
CA GLU A 105 29.64 -5.04 12.61
C GLU A 105 29.64 -4.37 13.98
N ILE A 106 28.63 -3.55 14.21
CA ILE A 106 28.53 -2.75 15.44
C ILE A 106 27.35 -3.26 16.23
N GLY A 107 27.61 -3.88 17.35
CA GLY A 107 26.60 -4.51 18.17
C GLY A 107 26.61 -3.97 19.59
N THR A 108 25.87 -4.66 20.43
CA THR A 108 25.72 -4.20 21.81
C THR A 108 27.01 -4.26 22.62
N GLY A 109 28.02 -5.01 22.15
CA GLY A 109 29.32 -5.01 22.78
C GLY A 109 30.22 -3.85 22.39
N SER A 110 29.78 -3.03 21.41
CA SER A 110 30.54 -1.88 20.95
C SER A 110 30.18 -0.64 21.75
N LYS A 111 31.07 0.35 21.71
CA LYS A 111 30.79 1.66 22.33
C LYS A 111 30.99 2.76 21.30
N ARG A 112 30.15 3.77 21.40
CA ARG A 112 30.25 4.94 20.55
C ARG A 112 30.94 6.06 21.31
N PHE A 113 32.07 6.50 20.84
CA PHE A 113 32.83 7.56 21.49
C PHE A 113 32.65 8.87 20.71
N ASP A 114 32.13 9.89 21.36
CA ASP A 114 31.94 11.20 20.75
C ASP A 114 33.18 12.06 21.08
N PRO A 115 34.01 12.38 20.07
CA PRO A 115 35.22 13.15 20.34
C PRO A 115 34.95 14.57 20.78
N ASP A 116 33.77 15.12 20.49
CA ASP A 116 33.46 16.50 20.88
C ASP A 116 33.13 16.61 22.38
N THR A 117 32.53 15.56 22.94
CA THR A 117 32.14 15.56 24.35
C THR A 117 33.00 14.64 25.22
N GLY A 118 33.73 13.72 24.60
CA GLY A 118 34.51 12.72 25.36
C GLY A 118 33.66 11.64 25.97
N VAL A 119 32.43 11.50 25.58
CA VAL A 119 31.48 10.57 26.20
C VAL A 119 31.36 9.27 25.44
N UNK A 120 31.45 8.11 25.84
CA UNK A 120 31.28 6.90 25.28
C UNK A 120 29.94 6.56 25.62
N SER A 121 29.19 6.05 24.82
CA SER A 121 27.81 5.58 25.04
C SER A 121 27.62 4.19 24.47
N ALA A 122 26.62 3.48 25.03
CA ALA A 122 26.32 2.13 24.58
C ALA A 122 25.66 2.17 23.20
N VAL A 123 25.88 1.12 22.43
CA VAL A 123 25.17 0.92 21.17
C VAL A 123 23.92 0.12 21.47
N THR A 124 22.77 0.70 21.18
CA THR A 124 21.49 0.09 21.53
C THR A 124 20.81 -0.62 20.35
N ARG A 125 21.27 -0.35 19.13
CA ARG A 125 20.77 -1.04 17.94
C ARG A 125 21.95 -1.46 17.08
N ALA A 126 21.86 -2.66 16.58
CA ALA A 126 22.94 -3.16 15.72
C ALA A 126 22.97 -2.40 14.39
N UNK A 127 24.15 -2.09 13.83
CA UNK A 127 24.37 -1.48 12.65
C UNK A 127 25.42 -2.23 11.98
N VAL A 128 25.39 -2.20 10.78
CA VAL A 128 26.49 -2.70 9.95
C VAL A 128 26.89 -1.60 8.99
N PHE A 129 28.17 -1.30 8.96
CA PHE A 129 28.67 -0.36 7.97
C PHE A 129 29.51 -1.12 6.93
N ARG A 130 29.41 -0.67 5.68
CA ARG A 130 30.16 -1.22 4.56
C ARG A 130 30.98 -0.11 3.89
N ALA A 131 32.09 -0.50 3.31
CA ALA A 131 32.89 0.45 2.52
C ALA A 131 33.45 -0.28 1.30
N PRO A 132 33.30 0.29 0.09
CA PRO A 132 33.81 -0.41 -1.09
C PRO A 132 35.34 -0.49 -1.14
N ALA A 133 35.84 -1.50 -1.81
CA ALA A 133 37.26 -1.54 -2.11
C ALA A 133 37.66 -0.24 -2.85
N GLY A 134 38.74 0.33 -2.46
CA GLY A 134 39.18 1.61 -3.04
C GLY A 134 38.58 2.83 -2.37
N ALA A 135 37.69 2.66 -1.43
CA ALA A 135 37.05 3.75 -0.67
C ALA A 135 36.76 3.27 0.75
N ASN A 136 37.74 2.64 1.38
CA ASN A 136 37.55 1.91 2.63
C ASN A 136 38.37 2.43 3.80
N GLY A 137 38.94 3.63 3.69
CA GLY A 137 39.68 4.21 4.82
C GLY A 137 38.80 4.78 5.91
N VAL A 138 37.57 5.14 5.58
CA VAL A 138 36.58 5.59 6.54
C VAL A 138 35.33 4.75 6.35
N VAL A 139 34.96 4.01 7.37
CA VAL A 139 33.84 3.07 7.32
C VAL A 139 32.72 3.65 8.19
N ASN A 140 31.64 4.04 7.57
CA ASN A 140 30.55 4.72 8.30
C ASN A 140 29.24 4.61 7.52
N ALA A 141 28.25 5.37 7.93
CA ALA A 141 26.95 5.35 7.25
C ALA A 141 27.06 5.87 5.82
N ILE A 142 27.93 6.84 5.56
CA ILE A 142 28.06 7.37 4.20
C ILE A 142 28.75 6.35 3.30
N SER A 143 29.79 5.68 3.76
CA SER A 143 30.42 4.64 2.93
C SER A 143 29.46 3.48 2.70
N THR A 144 28.55 3.22 3.61
CA THR A 144 27.51 2.20 3.44
C THR A 144 26.53 2.61 2.35
N GLU A 145 26.11 3.86 2.37
CA GLU A 145 25.25 4.39 1.32
C GLU A 145 25.95 4.36 -0.04
N LEU A 146 27.24 4.70 -0.06
CA LEU A 146 28.04 4.64 -1.28
C LEU A 146 28.07 3.23 -1.84
N ALA A 147 28.26 2.24 -0.97
CA ALA A 147 28.26 0.83 -1.40
C ALA A 147 26.89 0.45 -1.98
N ALA A 148 25.81 0.89 -1.37
CA ALA A 148 24.47 0.60 -1.86
C ALA A 148 24.22 1.21 -3.24
N LEU A 149 24.65 2.45 -3.42
CA LEU A 149 24.53 3.12 -4.74
C LEU A 149 25.37 2.44 -5.79
N MET A 150 26.57 2.01 -5.41
CA MET A 150 27.46 1.28 -6.31
C MET A 150 26.81 -0.03 -6.77
N ASP A 151 26.21 -0.76 -5.83
CA ASP A 151 25.50 -2.00 -6.16
C ASP A 151 24.35 -1.74 -7.13
N ALA A 152 23.64 -0.65 -6.93
CA ALA A 152 22.51 -0.30 -7.79
C ALA A 152 22.96 0.16 -9.18
N ASN A 153 24.21 0.54 -9.34
CA ASN A 153 24.74 1.06 -10.61
C ASN A 153 25.75 0.12 -11.25
N GLY A 154 25.58 -1.17 -11.07
CA GLY A 154 26.41 -2.16 -11.74
C GLY A 154 27.85 -2.22 -11.25
N GLY A 155 28.10 -1.78 -10.04
CA GLY A 155 29.42 -1.84 -9.43
C GLY A 155 30.31 -0.65 -9.74
N ASN A 156 29.76 0.41 -10.30
CA ASN A 156 30.58 1.58 -10.72
C ASN A 156 30.79 2.52 -9.53
N LEU A 157 31.94 2.41 -8.90
CA LEU A 157 32.29 3.23 -7.74
C LEU A 157 32.38 4.72 -8.09
N ALA A 158 33.02 5.04 -9.21
CA ALA A 158 33.21 6.44 -9.57
C ALA A 158 31.87 7.15 -9.80
N ALA A 159 30.94 6.48 -10.48
CA ALA A 159 29.64 7.06 -10.73
C ALA A 159 28.84 7.26 -9.42
N ALA A 160 28.89 6.28 -8.54
CA ALA A 160 28.17 6.37 -7.25
C ALA A 160 28.75 7.50 -6.40
N ARG A 161 30.07 7.60 -6.37
CA ARG A 161 30.77 8.62 -5.60
C ARG A 161 30.42 10.02 -6.09
N THR A 162 30.46 10.22 -7.40
CA THR A 162 30.07 11.49 -7.99
C THR A 162 28.64 11.87 -7.67
N ALA A 163 27.72 10.93 -7.79
CA ALA A 163 26.30 11.18 -7.54
C ALA A 163 26.04 11.55 -6.08
N LEU A 164 26.65 10.83 -5.17
CA LEU A 164 26.44 11.08 -3.75
C LEU A 164 27.06 12.42 -3.33
N ALA A 165 28.21 12.71 -3.79
CA ALA A 165 28.84 14.01 -3.50
C ALA A 165 28.01 15.18 -4.03
N UNK A 166 27.67 14.92 -4.98
CA UNK A 166 26.85 15.86 -5.59
C UNK A 166 25.66 16.12 -4.83
N ARG A 167 24.93 15.22 -4.44
CA ARG A 167 23.70 15.36 -3.64
C ARG A 167 23.97 16.03 -2.29
N LEU A 168 25.07 15.70 -1.68
CA LEU A 168 25.40 16.25 -0.36
C LEU A 168 26.08 17.61 -0.40
N GLY A 169 26.46 18.06 -1.57
CA GLY A 169 27.11 19.35 -1.71
C GLY A 169 28.55 19.37 -1.21
N VAL A 170 29.27 18.25 -1.38
CA VAL A 170 30.65 18.12 -0.92
C VAL A 170 31.51 17.61 -2.09
N SER A 171 32.86 17.70 -1.90
CA SER A 171 33.74 17.12 -2.90
C SER A 171 33.88 15.61 -2.72
N UNK A 172 34.29 14.91 -3.60
CA UNK A 172 34.54 13.59 -3.54
C UNK A 172 35.39 13.18 -2.44
N SER A 173 36.51 14.02 -2.25
CA SER A 173 37.41 13.67 -1.14
C SER A 173 36.80 13.98 0.21
N GLN A 174 36.01 15.02 0.30
CA GLN A 174 35.31 15.33 1.55
C GLN A 174 34.29 14.24 1.90
N LEU A 175 33.63 13.68 0.87
CA LEU A 175 32.66 12.63 1.09
C LEU A 175 33.26 11.45 1.86
N LEU A 176 34.50 11.11 1.52
CA LEU A 176 35.17 9.94 2.09
C LEU A 176 36.05 10.25 3.29
N ALA A 177 36.01 11.48 3.77
CA ALA A 177 36.84 11.90 4.88
C ALA A 177 36.20 11.50 6.21
N ASP A 178 37.02 11.44 7.24
CA ASP A 178 36.51 11.34 8.60
C ASP A 178 35.85 12.67 8.93
N HIS A 179 34.54 12.68 9.04
CA HIS A 179 33.80 13.93 9.21
C HIS A 179 34.15 14.63 10.51
N ASN A 180 34.60 13.90 11.50
CA ASN A 180 35.01 14.50 12.79
C ASN A 180 36.21 15.43 12.59
N LYS A 181 36.98 15.25 11.53
CA LYS A 181 38.18 16.02 11.27
C LYS A 181 38.04 17.04 10.17
N VAL A 182 36.81 17.21 9.61
CA VAL A 182 36.57 18.16 8.54
C VAL A 182 36.43 19.57 9.15
N GLY A 183 37.17 20.52 8.62
CA GLY A 183 37.16 21.92 9.10
C GLY A 183 36.00 22.77 8.63
N UNK A 184 35.53 22.59 7.49
CA UNK A 184 34.52 23.24 6.96
C UNK A 184 33.32 22.89 7.62
N ALA A 185 32.78 23.96 8.32
CA ALA A 185 31.62 23.72 9.17
C ALA A 185 30.40 23.29 8.37
N LYS A 186 30.16 23.90 7.21
CA LYS A 186 29.05 23.49 6.34
C LYS A 186 29.20 22.05 5.88
N VAL A 187 30.40 21.66 5.50
CA VAL A 187 30.66 20.29 5.05
C VAL A 187 30.47 19.32 6.21
N LYS A 188 31.03 19.65 7.37
CA LYS A 188 30.88 18.78 8.54
C LYS A 188 29.42 18.59 8.91
N THR A 189 28.62 19.65 8.86
CA THR A 189 27.20 19.59 9.15
C THR A 189 26.46 18.73 8.13
N ALA A 190 26.75 18.90 6.84
CA ALA A 190 26.11 18.10 5.80
C ALA A 190 26.41 16.62 5.99
N LEU A 191 27.67 16.30 6.26
CA LEU A 191 28.05 14.90 6.47
C LEU A 191 27.42 14.32 7.73
N GLN A 192 27.41 15.09 8.81
CA GLN A 192 26.83 14.63 10.07
C GLN A 192 25.33 14.40 9.93
N THR A 193 24.63 15.30 9.24
CA THR A 193 23.20 15.13 8.99
C THR A 193 22.92 13.86 8.21
N GLU A 194 23.70 13.62 7.17
CA GLU A 194 23.51 12.41 6.36
C GLU A 194 23.83 11.15 7.17
N ILE A 195 24.87 11.20 7.98
CA ILE A 195 25.23 10.06 8.82
C ILE A 195 24.10 9.75 9.79
N ASP A 196 23.56 10.76 10.46
CA ASP A 196 22.50 10.54 11.42
C ASP A 196 21.26 9.93 10.77
N GLN A 197 20.89 10.41 9.58
CA GLN A 197 19.75 9.87 8.85
C GLN A 197 20.02 8.46 8.37
N SER A 198 21.21 8.21 7.89
CA SER A 198 21.52 6.89 7.30
C SER A 198 21.68 5.82 8.36
N ILE A 199 22.11 6.17 9.56
CA ILE A 199 22.15 5.20 10.65
C ILE A 199 20.76 4.59 10.92
N UNK A 200 20.02 5.21 10.72
CA UNK A 200 18.71 4.85 10.89
C UNK A 200 18.26 3.93 9.89
N ARG A 201 18.41 4.36 8.68
CA ARG A 201 18.13 3.50 7.52
C ARG A 201 18.84 2.16 7.65
N ILE A 202 20.08 2.21 8.00
CA ILE A 202 20.89 1.00 8.14
C ILE A 202 20.36 0.09 9.24
N ALA A 203 20.02 0.66 10.38
CA ALA A 203 19.51 -0.16 11.48
C ALA A 203 18.21 -0.89 11.11
N UNK A 204 17.67 -0.27 10.41
CA UNK A 204 16.49 -0.80 9.95
C UNK A 204 16.69 -1.94 9.07
N ALA A 205 17.37 -1.74 8.15
CA ALA A 205 17.70 -2.78 7.19
C ALA A 205 18.32 -4.00 7.88
N VAL A 206 19.22 -3.75 8.79
CA VAL A 206 19.87 -4.85 9.51
C VAL A 206 18.86 -5.67 10.31
N ALA A 207 17.96 -5.00 11.01
CA ALA A 207 16.94 -5.70 11.80
C ALA A 207 16.03 -6.53 10.91
N GLU A 208 15.65 -5.97 9.77
CA GLU A 208 14.76 -6.69 8.86
C GLU A 208 15.42 -7.90 8.24
N ALA A 209 16.69 -7.78 7.86
CA ALA A 209 17.40 -8.92 7.28
C ALA A 209 17.62 -10.03 8.27
N GLY A 210 17.77 -9.69 9.55
CA GLY A 210 18.06 -10.69 10.57
C GLY A 210 19.36 -11.41 10.31
N SER A 211 19.63 -12.44 11.08
CA SER A 211 20.90 -13.15 10.96
C SER A 211 20.99 -14.01 9.70
N GLY A 212 19.85 -14.43 9.17
CA GLY A 212 19.84 -15.30 7.99
C GLY A 212 19.57 -14.61 6.68
N GLY A 213 19.23 -13.32 6.70
CA GLY A 213 18.85 -12.64 5.48
C GLY A 213 20.02 -12.00 4.75
N ASP A 214 19.71 -11.44 3.59
CA ASP A 214 20.71 -10.84 2.70
C ASP A 214 20.97 -9.37 3.10
N UNK A 215 21.93 -9.03 3.77
CA UNK A 215 22.20 -7.87 4.29
C UNK A 215 22.49 -6.90 3.36
N VAL A 216 23.18 -7.31 2.20
CA VAL A 216 23.52 -6.40 1.12
C VAL A 216 22.28 -5.94 0.37
N ALA A 217 21.42 -6.89 0.03
CA ALA A 217 20.17 -6.53 -0.66
C ALA A 217 19.28 -5.64 0.19
N ALA A 218 19.18 -5.93 1.49
CA ALA A 218 18.36 -5.11 2.38
C ALA A 218 18.87 -3.68 2.44
N LEU A 219 20.17 -3.50 2.55
CA LEU A 219 20.77 -2.16 2.57
C LEU A 219 20.54 -1.44 1.25
N ARG A 220 20.82 -2.14 0.16
CA ARG A 220 20.65 -1.56 -1.18
C ARG A 220 19.21 -1.07 -1.37
N ASN A 221 18.26 -1.91 -1.04
CA ASN A 221 16.87 -1.57 -1.29
C ASN A 221 16.40 -0.46 -0.38
N ARG A 222 16.85 -0.45 0.86
CA ARG A 222 16.44 0.62 1.76
C ARG A 222 16.94 1.98 1.26
N PHE A 223 18.18 2.06 0.81
CA PHE A 223 18.68 3.33 0.28
C PHE A 223 18.00 3.72 -1.03
N ALA A 224 17.67 2.73 -1.87
CA ALA A 224 17.03 3.02 -3.15
C ALA A 224 15.61 3.57 -2.99
N LEU A 225 14.89 3.22 -1.91
CA LEU A 225 13.55 3.76 -1.67
C LEU A 225 13.56 5.29 -1.65
N ASP A 226 14.64 5.90 -1.22
CA ASP A 226 14.71 7.36 -1.13
C ASP A 226 14.65 8.04 -2.50
N ASP A 227 14.87 7.31 -3.58
CA ASP A 227 14.73 7.85 -4.93
C ASP A 227 13.26 8.08 -5.30
N ILE A 228 12.34 7.49 -4.59
CA ILE A 228 10.93 7.75 -4.81
C ILE A 228 10.53 8.93 -3.94
N THR A 229 10.28 10.06 -4.57
CA THR A 229 9.96 11.29 -3.85
C THR A 229 8.48 11.64 -3.87
N ASN A 230 7.73 11.00 -4.78
CA ASN A 230 6.31 11.28 -4.93
C ASN A 230 5.54 9.97 -5.06
N VAL A 231 4.52 9.80 -4.26
CA VAL A 231 3.60 8.67 -4.34
C VAL A 231 2.23 9.22 -4.73
N VAL A 232 1.63 8.64 -5.76
CA VAL A 232 0.28 9.01 -6.20
C VAL A 232 -0.59 7.77 -6.12
N VAL A 233 -1.69 7.85 -5.38
CA VAL A 233 -2.64 6.74 -5.26
C VAL A 233 -3.92 7.12 -5.96
N ILE A 234 -4.30 6.38 -7.01
CA ILE A 234 -5.55 6.60 -7.73
C ILE A 234 -6.51 5.51 -7.27
N TYR A 235 -7.63 5.92 -6.68
CA TYR A 235 -8.51 5.03 -5.94
C TYR A 235 -9.87 4.94 -6.63
N ALA A 236 -10.00 3.94 -7.49
CA ALA A 236 -11.21 3.75 -8.29
C ALA A 236 -12.25 2.97 -7.48
N GLU A 237 -13.36 2.67 -8.13
CA GLU A 237 -14.49 2.07 -7.45
C GLU A 237 -14.87 0.73 -8.03
N ASN A 238 -14.94 -0.17 -7.17
CA ASN A 238 -15.95 -1.13 -6.91
C ASN A 238 -15.83 -2.32 -7.83
N ARG A 239 -14.61 -2.79 -8.03
CA ARG A 239 -14.39 -3.94 -8.91
C ARG A 239 -13.41 -4.92 -8.29
N GLY A 240 -13.77 -6.21 -8.33
CA GLY A 240 -12.86 -7.27 -7.91
C GLY A 240 -11.82 -7.58 -8.98
N PHE A 241 -10.81 -8.35 -8.60
CA PHE A 241 -9.74 -8.69 -9.54
C PHE A 241 -10.26 -9.50 -10.72
N ASP A 242 -10.98 -10.58 -10.45
CA ASP A 242 -11.49 -11.41 -11.55
C ASP A 242 -12.45 -10.63 -12.44
N ASN A 243 -13.17 -9.67 -11.88
CA ASN A 243 -14.15 -8.88 -12.63
C ASN A 243 -13.52 -8.15 -13.82
N LEU A 244 -12.30 -7.61 -13.64
CA LEU A 244 -11.65 -6.83 -14.70
C LEU A 244 -10.38 -7.45 -15.26
N TYR A 245 -9.63 -8.22 -14.46
CA TYR A 245 -8.33 -8.74 -14.85
C TYR A 245 -8.26 -10.27 -14.78
N GLY A 246 -9.39 -10.91 -14.67
CA GLY A 246 -9.42 -12.37 -14.56
C GLY A 246 -8.82 -13.09 -15.74
N LEU A 247 -8.75 -12.47 -16.90
CA LEU A 247 -8.16 -13.04 -18.11
C LEU A 247 -6.69 -12.63 -18.35
N UNK A 248 -5.96 -11.69 -17.53
CA UNK A 248 -4.71 -11.32 -17.67
C UNK A 248 -3.82 -12.42 -17.62
N PRO A 249 -3.10 -12.59 -18.82
CA PRO A 249 -2.14 -13.69 -18.90
C PRO A 249 -1.11 -13.63 -17.77
N GLY A 250 -0.83 -14.77 -17.20
CA GLY A 250 0.13 -14.87 -16.09
C GLY A 250 -0.43 -14.56 -14.72
N ALA A 251 -1.64 -14.06 -14.66
CA ALA A 251 -2.28 -13.78 -13.39
C ALA A 251 -3.04 -14.99 -12.88
N ASN A 252 -3.20 -15.07 -11.56
CA ASN A 252 -4.10 -16.04 -10.95
C ASN A 252 -5.53 -15.59 -11.25
N GLY A 253 -6.02 -15.96 -12.43
CA GLY A 253 -7.30 -15.48 -12.94
C GLY A 253 -8.39 -16.51 -12.88
N ILE A 254 -9.35 -16.38 -13.79
CA ILE A 254 -10.59 -17.11 -13.71
C ILE A 254 -10.37 -18.61 -13.84
N PRO A 255 -10.84 -19.41 -12.87
CA PRO A 255 -10.65 -20.86 -12.90
C PRO A 255 -11.26 -21.50 -14.14
N GLY A 256 -10.49 -22.39 -14.74
CA GLY A 256 -10.93 -23.11 -15.94
C GLY A 256 -10.80 -22.32 -17.23
N VAL A 257 -10.45 -21.04 -17.13
CA VAL A 257 -10.30 -20.18 -18.30
C VAL A 257 -8.87 -19.65 -18.39
N ASN A 258 -8.36 -19.12 -17.29
CA ASN A 258 -7.00 -18.57 -17.26
C ASN A 258 -6.03 -19.66 -16.82
N PRO A 259 -5.07 -20.06 -17.63
CA PRO A 259 -4.13 -21.14 -17.25
C PRO A 259 -3.36 -20.92 -15.95
N UNK A 260 -3.30 -19.78 -15.52
CA UNK A 260 -2.57 -19.48 -14.40
C UNK A 260 -3.34 -19.47 -13.18
N SER A 261 -4.56 -19.74 -13.37
CA SER A 261 -5.47 -19.73 -12.23
C SER A 261 -5.04 -20.71 -11.16
N SER A 262 -5.20 -20.33 -9.91
CA SER A 262 -4.94 -21.21 -8.75
C SER A 262 -5.93 -22.36 -8.62
N UNK A 263 -6.98 -22.22 -9.21
CA UNK A 263 -7.90 -23.24 -9.20
C UNK A 263 -8.17 -23.64 -10.57
N SER A 264 -8.42 -24.93 -10.76
CA SER A 264 -8.77 -25.41 -12.08
C SER A 264 -10.26 -25.27 -12.39
N THR A 265 -11.09 -25.23 -11.36
CA THR A 265 -12.53 -25.00 -11.49
C THR A 265 -12.99 -24.01 -10.45
N ALA A 266 -14.02 -23.24 -10.80
CA ALA A 266 -14.59 -22.29 -9.82
C ALA A 266 -15.34 -23.06 -8.74
N GLU A 267 -15.33 -22.51 -7.54
CA GLU A 267 -16.13 -23.05 -6.44
C GLU A 267 -17.60 -22.83 -6.76
N PRO A 268 -18.42 -23.87 -6.76
CA PRO A 268 -19.84 -23.65 -7.03
C PRO A 268 -20.47 -22.82 -5.94
N GLN A 269 -21.41 -21.95 -6.32
CA GLN A 269 -22.07 -21.09 -5.35
C GLN A 269 -23.15 -21.86 -4.58
N LYS A 270 -23.29 -21.53 -3.31
CA LYS A 270 -24.21 -22.16 -2.40
C LYS A 270 -25.37 -21.24 -2.06
N ASP A 271 -26.50 -21.83 -1.69
CA ASP A 271 -27.64 -21.08 -1.16
C ASP A 271 -27.42 -20.72 0.31
N PHE A 272 -28.35 -20.02 0.87
CA PHE A 272 -28.30 -19.56 2.27
C PHE A 272 -27.92 -20.68 3.24
N UNK A 273 -28.47 -21.70 3.00
CA UNK A 273 -28.32 -22.75 3.84
C UNK A 273 -27.22 -23.64 3.52
N GLY A 274 -26.56 -23.47 2.55
CA GLY A 274 -25.41 -24.23 2.13
C GLY A 274 -25.60 -25.24 1.03
N ALA A 275 -26.79 -25.41 0.52
CA ALA A 275 -27.02 -26.32 -0.60
C ALA A 275 -26.39 -25.73 -1.88
N THR A 276 -25.76 -26.57 -2.66
CA THR A 276 -25.23 -26.11 -3.94
C THR A 276 -26.39 -25.68 -4.85
N LEU A 277 -26.28 -24.47 -5.41
CA LEU A 277 -27.32 -23.99 -6.30
C LEU A 277 -27.32 -24.77 -7.60
N PRO A 278 -28.50 -25.21 -8.08
CA PRO A 278 -28.54 -25.92 -9.38
C PRO A 278 -28.22 -25.00 -10.55
N ASN A 279 -28.48 -23.70 -10.38
CA ASN A 279 -28.11 -22.68 -11.37
C ASN A 279 -28.02 -21.37 -10.59
N LEU A 280 -27.47 -20.35 -11.23
CA LEU A 280 -27.42 -19.03 -10.59
C LEU A 280 -28.85 -18.50 -10.46
N PRO A 281 -29.15 -17.72 -9.42
CA PRO A 281 -30.41 -17.00 -9.41
C PRO A 281 -30.45 -16.00 -10.55
N PRO A 282 -31.65 -15.58 -10.97
CA PRO A 282 -31.71 -14.53 -12.00
C PRO A 282 -31.02 -13.27 -11.52
N VAL A 283 -30.74 -12.38 -12.44
CA VAL A 283 -30.23 -11.06 -12.06
C VAL A 283 -31.46 -10.22 -11.70
N TRP A 284 -31.65 -10.09 -10.40
CA TRP A 284 -32.86 -9.39 -9.92
C TRP A 284 -32.84 -7.94 -10.41
N UNK A 285 -33.87 -7.67 -10.97
CA UNK A 285 -33.99 -6.43 -11.46
C UNK A 285 -33.39 -6.19 -12.76
N GLY A 286 -32.82 -7.11 -13.37
CA GLY A 286 -32.17 -7.00 -14.65
C GLY A 286 -30.71 -6.61 -14.56
N VAL A 287 -30.04 -6.68 -15.67
CA VAL A 287 -28.57 -6.49 -15.69
C VAL A 287 -28.18 -5.03 -15.86
N THR A 288 -28.87 -4.29 -16.72
CA THR A 288 -28.44 -2.95 -17.12
C THR A 288 -29.10 -1.89 -16.24
N ALA A 289 -28.38 -0.82 -16.00
CA ALA A 289 -28.91 0.28 -15.19
C ALA A 289 -30.02 1.01 -15.94
N SER A 290 -30.84 1.70 -15.19
CA SER A 290 -31.94 2.48 -15.76
C SER A 290 -31.43 3.48 -16.79
N GLY A 291 -32.11 3.58 -17.90
CA GLY A 291 -31.79 4.60 -18.91
C GLY A 291 -30.74 4.24 -19.93
N GLN A 292 -30.22 3.02 -19.84
CA GLN A 292 -29.21 2.61 -20.81
C GLN A 292 -29.84 2.25 -22.16
N THR A 293 -29.06 2.40 -23.22
CA THR A 293 -29.55 2.05 -24.57
C THR A 293 -29.62 0.55 -24.77
N THR A 294 -28.81 -0.22 -24.06
CA THR A 294 -28.87 -1.67 -24.07
C THR A 294 -29.61 -2.13 -22.82
N VAL A 295 -30.57 -3.03 -22.96
CA VAL A 295 -31.38 -3.49 -21.83
C VAL A 295 -31.37 -5.01 -21.79
N ILE A 296 -31.06 -5.57 -20.64
CA ILE A 296 -31.17 -7.01 -20.39
C ILE A 296 -32.11 -7.20 -19.21
N UNK A 297 -33.11 -7.54 -19.39
CA UNK A 297 -34.09 -7.76 -18.39
C UNK A 297 -33.84 -9.04 -17.67
N GLN A 298 -34.51 -9.03 -16.53
CA GLN A 298 -34.37 -10.18 -15.66
C GLN A 298 -34.70 -11.55 -16.32
N UNK A 299 -35.57 -11.46 -17.04
CA UNK A 299 -36.05 -12.59 -17.67
C UNK A 299 -35.05 -13.25 -18.54
N UNK A 300 -34.25 -12.53 -19.02
CA UNK A 300 -33.25 -12.98 -19.78
C UNK A 300 -32.20 -13.72 -19.09
N THR A 301 -32.25 -13.60 -17.85
CA THR A 301 -31.16 -14.17 -17.02
C THR A 301 -31.53 -15.43 -16.26
N VAL A 302 -32.66 -15.99 -16.46
CA VAL A 302 -33.10 -17.19 -15.78
C VAL A 302 -32.32 -18.41 -16.28
N GLY A 303 -31.81 -19.25 -15.36
CA GLY A 303 -31.20 -20.51 -15.73
C GLY A 303 -29.73 -20.49 -16.04
N MET A 304 -29.06 -19.39 -15.76
CA MET A 304 -27.61 -19.32 -16.00
C MET A 304 -26.89 -20.37 -15.18
N PRO A 305 -25.90 -21.05 -15.77
CA PRO A 305 -25.14 -22.05 -15.02
C PRO A 305 -24.43 -21.49 -13.79
N ASN A 306 -24.25 -22.35 -12.78
CA ASN A 306 -23.59 -21.97 -11.54
C ASN A 306 -22.08 -21.87 -11.74
N ARG A 307 -21.65 -20.78 -12.33
CA ARG A 307 -20.23 -20.49 -12.58
C ARG A 307 -20.07 -19.04 -13.00
N MET A 308 -18.83 -18.60 -13.13
CA MET A 308 -18.56 -17.27 -13.67
C MET A 308 -18.93 -17.20 -15.15
N PHE A 309 -19.27 -16.01 -15.61
CA PHE A 309 -19.62 -15.79 -17.01
C PHE A 309 -19.16 -14.42 -17.46
N GLN A 310 -18.97 -14.26 -18.76
CA GLN A 310 -18.49 -13.00 -19.30
C GLN A 310 -19.66 -12.07 -19.59
N ILE A 311 -19.69 -10.91 -18.92
CA ILE A 311 -20.76 -9.94 -19.11
C ILE A 311 -20.75 -9.37 -20.52
N ASP A 312 -19.56 -9.03 -21.03
CA ASP A 312 -19.42 -8.41 -22.35
C ASP A 312 -19.08 -9.41 -23.44
N ASP A 313 -19.59 -10.63 -23.33
CA ASP A 313 -19.39 -11.65 -24.32
C ASP A 313 -19.78 -11.12 -25.71
N PRO A 314 -18.90 -11.18 -26.69
CA PRO A 314 -19.24 -10.67 -28.01
C PRO A 314 -20.38 -11.44 -28.70
N LYS A 315 -20.72 -12.64 -28.22
CA LYS A 315 -21.89 -13.37 -28.70
C LYS A 315 -23.18 -12.91 -28.02
N GLY A 316 -23.09 -12.04 -27.05
CA GLY A 316 -24.21 -11.56 -26.30
C GLY A 316 -24.28 -12.12 -24.90
N PHE A 317 -24.89 -11.36 -24.00
CA PHE A 317 -25.07 -11.76 -22.61
C PHE A 317 -25.92 -13.03 -22.60
N TYR A 318 -25.39 -14.09 -22.05
CA TYR A 318 -26.07 -15.39 -21.86
C TYR A 318 -27.18 -15.60 -22.88
N ASN A 319 -27.15 -16.24 -23.83
CA ASN A 319 -28.19 -16.60 -24.83
C ASN A 319 -29.10 -15.47 -25.32
N THR A 320 -28.87 -14.22 -24.94
CA THR A 320 -29.76 -13.12 -25.36
C THR A 320 -29.44 -12.62 -26.77
N GLY A 321 -28.24 -12.83 -27.23
CA GLY A 321 -27.78 -12.24 -28.47
C GLY A 321 -27.50 -10.74 -28.37
N THR A 322 -27.64 -10.16 -27.19
CA THR A 322 -27.43 -8.72 -26.95
C THR A 322 -26.10 -8.51 -26.27
N VAL A 323 -25.18 -7.78 -26.91
CA VAL A 323 -23.85 -7.53 -26.35
C VAL A 323 -23.93 -6.39 -25.34
N VAL A 324 -23.37 -6.59 -24.17
CA VAL A 324 -23.27 -5.57 -23.15
C VAL A 324 -21.84 -5.01 -23.16
N UNK A 325 -21.59 -4.09 -23.83
CA UNK A 325 -20.33 -3.52 -23.93
C UNK A 325 -19.94 -2.92 -22.65
N GLN A 326 -18.70 -2.48 -22.66
CA GLN A 326 -18.19 -1.83 -21.46
C GLN A 326 -18.65 -0.36 -21.29
N UNK A 327 -19.24 0.09 -22.04
CA UNK A 327 -19.81 1.27 -22.03
C UNK A 327 -21.07 1.31 -21.39
N ILE A 328 -21.69 0.22 -21.31
CA ILE A 328 -23.03 0.10 -20.72
C ILE A 328 -22.91 0.04 -19.21
N ILE A 329 -23.68 0.84 -18.52
CA ILE A 329 -23.69 0.83 -17.05
C ILE A 329 -24.59 -0.31 -16.59
N THR A 330 -24.06 -1.22 -15.77
CA THR A 330 -24.86 -2.30 -15.20
C THR A 330 -25.40 -1.87 -13.85
N ARG A 331 -26.39 -2.61 -13.36
CA ARG A 331 -26.99 -2.31 -12.06
C ARG A 331 -25.96 -2.43 -10.94
N ASP A 332 -26.22 -1.74 -9.84
CA ASP A 332 -25.40 -1.80 -8.65
C ASP A 332 -25.58 -3.14 -7.93
N LEU A 333 -24.60 -3.55 -7.16
CA LEU A 333 -24.64 -4.75 -6.32
C LEU A 333 -24.39 -4.33 -4.86
N VAL A 334 -24.96 -5.08 -3.94
CA VAL A 334 -24.76 -4.76 -2.53
C VAL A 334 -23.31 -5.05 -2.10
N UNK A 335 -22.73 -4.34 -1.33
CA UNK A 335 -21.49 -4.44 -0.83
C UNK A 335 -21.46 -3.95 0.54
N ARG A 336 -21.89 -4.44 1.56
CA ARG A 336 -22.00 -3.94 2.92
C ARG A 336 -21.14 -4.79 3.84
N PHE A 337 -20.83 -4.27 5.02
CA PHE A 337 -19.81 -4.86 5.89
C PHE A 337 -20.15 -6.29 6.32
N TYR A 338 -21.33 -6.48 6.86
CA TYR A 338 -21.72 -7.82 7.35
C TYR A 338 -22.15 -8.71 6.20
N ASN A 339 -22.84 -8.15 5.23
CA ASN A 339 -23.27 -8.90 4.06
C ASN A 339 -22.08 -9.54 3.35
N ASN A 340 -21.01 -8.77 3.17
CA ASN A 340 -19.84 -9.25 2.48
C ASN A 340 -19.15 -10.39 3.23
N GLN A 341 -19.18 -10.37 4.56
CA GLN A 341 -18.61 -11.46 5.32
C GLN A 341 -19.36 -12.76 5.09
N MET A 342 -20.70 -12.68 4.97
CA MET A 342 -21.49 -13.86 4.63
C MET A 342 -21.19 -14.36 3.22
N GLN A 343 -20.94 -13.44 2.29
CA GLN A 343 -20.54 -13.81 0.92
C GLN A 343 -19.22 -14.59 0.93
N ILE A 344 -18.31 -14.18 1.77
CA ILE A 344 -16.97 -14.76 1.83
C ILE A 344 -16.97 -16.16 2.47
N UNK A 345 -17.81 -16.25 3.47
CA UNK A 345 -18.00 -17.44 4.06
C UNK A 345 -16.80 -18.14 4.46
N GLY A 346 -15.96 -17.54 5.18
CA GLY A 346 -14.76 -18.18 5.70
C GLY A 346 -13.61 -18.29 4.70
N GLY A 347 -13.61 -17.47 3.69
CA GLY A 347 -12.56 -17.45 2.68
C GLY A 347 -12.89 -18.17 1.40
N LYS A 348 -13.94 -18.95 1.38
CA LYS A 348 -14.29 -19.76 0.20
C LYS A 348 -15.00 -18.97 -0.89
N ASN A 349 -15.60 -17.84 -0.52
CA ASN A 349 -16.33 -16.99 -1.46
C ASN A 349 -17.50 -17.70 -2.15
N ASP A 350 -18.11 -18.67 -1.46
CA ASP A 350 -19.10 -19.52 -2.11
C ASP A 350 -20.55 -19.08 -1.87
N LYS A 351 -20.76 -17.91 -1.25
CA LYS A 351 -22.12 -17.38 -1.10
C LYS A 351 -22.24 -15.97 -1.68
N PHE A 352 -21.43 -15.66 -2.68
CA PHE A 352 -21.49 -14.32 -3.28
C PHE A 352 -22.83 -14.05 -3.91
N THR A 353 -23.32 -14.98 -4.71
CA THR A 353 -24.62 -14.78 -5.34
C THR A 353 -25.74 -14.88 -4.32
N ALA A 354 -25.66 -15.74 -3.35
CA ALA A 354 -26.69 -15.85 -2.32
C ALA A 354 -26.87 -14.56 -1.52
N UNK A 355 -25.92 -13.94 -1.26
CA UNK A 355 -25.98 -12.86 -0.47
C UNK A 355 -25.91 -11.64 -1.19
N SER A 356 -26.32 -11.58 -2.53
CA SER A 356 -26.32 -10.42 -3.42
C SER A 356 -27.75 -9.94 -3.78
N UNK A 357 -27.81 -8.86 -3.94
CA UNK A 357 -28.88 -8.27 -4.31
C UNK A 357 -29.13 -8.38 -5.63
N ALA A 358 -28.12 -8.64 -6.42
CA ALA A 358 -28.16 -8.70 -7.88
C ALA A 358 -28.19 -10.13 -8.44
N GLY A 359 -28.30 -11.13 -7.57
CA GLY A 359 -28.37 -12.50 -8.02
C GLY A 359 -27.14 -12.91 -8.83
N GLY A 360 -27.37 -13.52 -9.95
CA GLY A 360 -26.29 -14.09 -10.75
C GLY A 360 -25.30 -13.10 -11.31
N LEU A 361 -25.64 -11.82 -11.36
CA LEU A 361 -24.68 -10.83 -11.88
C LEU A 361 -23.40 -10.78 -11.06
N SER A 362 -23.48 -11.16 -9.79
CA SER A 362 -22.30 -11.19 -8.93
C SER A 362 -21.18 -12.05 -9.50
N MET A 363 -21.51 -13.02 -10.35
CA MET A 363 -20.51 -13.94 -10.92
C MET A 363 -19.95 -13.44 -12.27
N GLY A 364 -20.30 -12.24 -12.67
CA GLY A 364 -19.90 -11.72 -13.96
C GLY A 364 -18.50 -11.15 -14.01
N TYR A 365 -17.85 -11.27 -15.15
CA TYR A 365 -16.56 -10.63 -15.40
C TYR A 365 -16.55 -10.03 -16.80
N TYR A 366 -15.59 -9.14 -17.02
CA TYR A 366 -15.38 -8.54 -18.33
C TYR A 366 -14.11 -9.08 -18.97
N ASP A 367 -14.07 -9.09 -20.29
CA ASP A 367 -12.80 -9.23 -20.98
C ASP A 367 -12.07 -7.89 -20.90
N GLY A 368 -11.13 -7.78 -19.98
CA GLY A 368 -10.45 -6.52 -19.73
C GLY A 368 -9.45 -6.12 -20.81
N SER A 369 -9.19 -6.98 -21.78
CA SER A 369 -8.16 -6.69 -22.77
C SER A 369 -8.44 -5.46 -23.64
N UNK A 370 -9.49 -5.07 -23.48
CA UNK A 370 -9.89 -3.98 -24.11
C UNK A 370 -9.65 -2.78 -23.43
N MET A 371 -9.35 -2.82 -22.30
CA MET A 371 -9.15 -1.62 -21.47
C MET A 371 -7.79 -0.98 -21.70
N GLN A 372 -7.73 0.34 -21.64
CA GLN A 372 -6.45 1.03 -21.69
C GLN A 372 -5.62 0.70 -20.46
N LEU A 373 -6.25 0.55 -19.30
CA LEU A 373 -5.52 0.19 -18.09
C LEU A 373 -4.90 -1.21 -18.17
N TRP A 374 -5.51 -2.09 -18.95
CA TRP A 374 -4.91 -3.39 -19.20
C TRP A 374 -3.55 -3.26 -19.90
N GLN A 375 -3.47 -2.33 -20.85
CA GLN A 375 -2.19 -2.10 -21.51
C GLN A 375 -1.16 -1.52 -20.54
N VAL A 376 -1.59 -0.66 -19.64
CA VAL A 376 -0.72 -0.16 -18.58
C VAL A 376 -0.24 -1.31 -17.70
N ALA A 377 -1.15 -2.21 -17.33
CA ALA A 377 -0.80 -3.37 -16.52
C ALA A 377 0.22 -4.26 -17.23
N LYS A 378 0.09 -4.40 -18.54
CA LYS A 378 1.03 -5.21 -19.31
C LYS A 378 2.42 -4.58 -19.41
N GLN A 379 2.47 -3.25 -19.36
CA GLN A 379 3.74 -2.54 -19.45
C GLN A 379 4.46 -2.45 -18.10
N TYR A 380 3.72 -2.46 -17.02
CA TYR A 380 4.25 -2.26 -15.67
C TYR A 380 3.95 -3.49 -14.83
N THR A 381 3.58 -3.32 -13.57
CA THR A 381 3.30 -4.43 -12.69
C THR A 381 1.82 -4.49 -12.34
N LEU A 382 1.25 -5.68 -12.47
CA LEU A 382 -0.10 -5.99 -11.96
C LEU A 382 0.05 -6.87 -10.73
N ALA A 383 -0.51 -6.45 -9.61
CA ALA A 383 -0.54 -7.29 -8.42
C ALA A 383 -1.75 -8.21 -8.50
N ASP A 384 -1.54 -9.52 -8.36
CA ASP A 384 -2.65 -10.46 -8.46
C ASP A 384 -2.97 -11.15 -7.13
N ASN A 385 -2.48 -10.57 -6.02
CA ASN A 385 -2.75 -11.13 -4.70
C ASN A 385 -2.94 -9.97 -3.71
N PHE A 386 -3.72 -8.97 -4.13
CA PHE A 386 -3.95 -7.72 -3.42
C PHE A 386 -5.41 -7.71 -2.99
N PHE A 387 -5.66 -7.54 -1.69
CA PHE A 387 -6.99 -7.71 -1.11
C PHE A 387 -7.54 -6.38 -0.61
N MET A 388 -8.85 -6.18 -0.73
CA MET A 388 -9.47 -4.98 -0.18
C MET A 388 -9.25 -4.95 1.33
N GLY A 389 -8.99 -3.77 1.87
CA GLY A 389 -8.52 -3.66 3.25
C GLY A 389 -9.55 -4.07 4.29
N ALA A 390 -10.81 -3.82 4.03
CA ALA A 390 -11.89 -4.13 4.95
C ALA A 390 -13.03 -4.81 4.23
N PHE A 391 -13.83 -5.55 4.98
CA PHE A 391 -15.05 -6.14 4.41
C PHE A 391 -15.95 -5.05 3.87
N GLY A 392 -16.83 -5.42 2.98
CA GLY A 392 -17.65 -4.60 2.14
C GLY A 392 -18.02 -3.22 2.61
N GLY A 393 -18.08 -2.35 1.63
CA GLY A 393 -18.55 -1.00 1.65
C GLY A 393 -17.48 0.01 1.34
N SER A 394 -17.83 0.94 0.45
CA SER A 394 -16.87 1.96 0.04
C SER A 394 -16.50 2.90 1.17
N PHE A 395 -17.47 3.24 2.02
CA PHE A 395 -17.21 4.14 3.13
C PHE A 395 -16.06 3.61 4.00
N LEU A 396 -16.18 2.36 4.49
CA LEU A 396 -15.15 1.81 5.38
C LEU A 396 -13.82 1.66 4.65
N ASN A 397 -13.85 1.24 3.38
CA ASN A 397 -12.60 1.05 2.67
C ASN A 397 -11.89 2.36 2.35
N HIS A 398 -12.62 3.48 2.23
CA HIS A 398 -11.97 4.78 2.15
C HIS A 398 -11.30 5.14 3.47
N GLN A 399 -11.96 4.86 4.59
CA GLN A 399 -11.33 5.10 5.88
C GLN A 399 -10.13 4.19 6.08
N TYR A 400 -10.25 2.93 5.67
CA TYR A 400 -9.15 1.99 5.85
C TYR A 400 -7.91 2.43 5.05
N LEU A 401 -8.10 3.03 3.90
CA LEU A 401 -6.98 3.53 3.11
C LEU A 401 -6.22 4.65 3.83
N VAL A 402 -6.89 5.44 4.66
CA VAL A 402 -6.23 6.59 5.28
C VAL A 402 -5.88 6.39 6.74
N CYS A 403 -6.53 5.45 7.44
CA CYS A 403 -6.22 5.24 8.86
C CYS A 403 -5.99 3.78 9.23
N ALA A 404 -6.23 2.85 8.34
CA ALA A 404 -6.22 1.42 8.67
C ALA A 404 -7.09 1.16 9.89
N CYS A 405 -8.27 1.80 9.93
CA CYS A 405 -9.16 1.71 11.08
C CYS A 405 -10.61 1.91 10.67
N ALA A 406 -11.53 1.49 11.55
CA ALA A 406 -12.94 1.81 11.42
C ALA A 406 -13.24 3.00 12.33
N PRO A 407 -14.03 3.98 11.86
CA PRO A 407 -14.29 5.19 12.67
C PRO A 407 -15.07 4.89 13.94
N LEU A 408 -14.67 5.50 15.04
CA LEU A 408 -15.36 5.38 16.32
C LEU A 408 -16.61 6.27 16.37
N UNK A 409 -17.68 5.86 16.90
CA UNK A 409 -18.72 6.48 17.26
C UNK A 409 -18.84 6.37 18.63
N PRO A 410 -18.29 7.30 19.51
CA PRO A 410 -18.28 7.18 20.97
C PRO A 410 -19.69 7.26 21.57
N ASN A 411 -19.90 6.45 22.59
CA ASN A 411 -21.14 6.51 23.37
C ASN A 411 -22.42 6.45 22.52
N ALA A 412 -22.38 5.65 21.47
CA ALA A 412 -23.50 5.59 20.52
C ALA A 412 -24.78 5.07 21.16
N ASP A 413 -24.70 4.32 22.27
CA ASP A 413 -25.87 3.78 22.94
C ASP A 413 -26.43 4.67 24.05
N ALA A 414 -25.86 5.85 24.25
CA ALA A 414 -26.40 6.78 25.26
C ALA A 414 -27.82 7.19 24.87
N ASP A 415 -28.63 7.47 25.88
CA ASP A 415 -30.02 7.85 25.61
C ASP A 415 -30.15 9.08 24.74
N SER A 416 -29.19 9.99 24.84
CA SER A 416 -29.20 11.21 24.04
C SER A 416 -28.56 11.03 22.66
N SER A 417 -28.02 9.86 22.35
CA SER A 417 -27.32 9.67 21.08
C SER A 417 -28.30 9.53 19.93
N PRO A 418 -28.14 10.35 18.88
CA PRO A 418 -28.98 10.17 17.69
C PRO A 418 -28.69 8.87 16.95
N ALA A 419 -27.52 8.29 17.16
CA ALA A 419 -27.11 7.08 16.46
C ALA A 419 -27.56 5.79 17.14
N LYS A 420 -28.22 5.88 18.30
CA LYS A 420 -28.60 4.68 19.05
C LYS A 420 -29.41 3.70 18.18
N ALA A 421 -30.30 4.21 17.35
CA ALA A 421 -31.12 3.37 16.49
C ALA A 421 -30.35 2.77 15.32
N THR A 422 -29.11 3.17 15.11
CA THR A 422 -28.30 2.66 13.99
C THR A 422 -27.31 1.58 14.41
N ILE A 423 -27.42 1.10 15.64
CA ILE A 423 -26.55 0.02 16.12
C ILE A 423 -27.07 -1.29 15.53
N SER A 424 -26.19 -2.05 14.89
CA SER A 424 -26.56 -3.31 14.26
C SER A 424 -26.82 -4.40 15.31
N ALA A 425 -27.70 -5.32 14.97
CA ALA A 425 -27.89 -6.54 15.78
C ALA A 425 -27.52 -7.71 14.89
N ILE A 426 -26.55 -8.45 15.37
CA ILE A 426 -25.95 -9.53 14.56
C ILE A 426 -25.85 -10.82 15.38
N UNK A 427 -25.67 -11.86 14.75
CA UNK A 427 -25.48 -13.08 15.34
C UNK A 427 -24.04 -13.28 15.49
N THR A 428 -23.74 -13.62 16.68
CA THR A 428 -22.34 -13.92 16.95
C THR A 428 -22.16 -15.34 17.48
N ASP A 429 -20.94 -15.86 17.35
CA ASP A 429 -20.59 -17.15 17.94
C ASP A 429 -20.16 -16.97 19.40
N ALA A 430 -19.71 -18.07 20.03
CA ALA A 430 -19.30 -18.04 21.42
C ALA A 430 -18.13 -17.09 21.70
N ASN A 431 -17.35 -16.77 20.67
CA ASN A 431 -16.21 -15.88 20.81
C ASN A 431 -16.53 -14.44 20.43
N GLY A 432 -17.80 -14.16 20.11
CA GLY A 432 -18.22 -12.83 19.70
C GLY A 432 -17.92 -12.47 18.23
N UNK A 433 -17.55 -13.28 17.43
CA UNK A 433 -17.32 -13.13 16.12
C UNK A 433 -18.54 -13.23 15.41
N PHE A 434 -18.63 -12.40 14.34
CA PHE A 434 -19.80 -12.33 13.52
C PHE A 434 -20.10 -13.66 12.81
N VAL A 435 -21.36 -14.10 12.86
CA VAL A 435 -21.78 -15.31 12.16
C VAL A 435 -22.73 -14.96 11.00
N ARG A 436 -23.79 -14.22 11.29
CA ARG A 436 -24.77 -13.89 10.24
C ARG A 436 -25.68 -12.76 10.66
N LEU A 437 -26.31 -12.16 9.65
CA LEU A 437 -27.42 -11.24 9.86
C LEU A 437 -28.72 -12.03 9.98
N THR A 438 -29.68 -11.48 10.69
CA THR A 438 -30.99 -12.07 10.81
C THR A 438 -31.84 -11.78 9.57
N PRO A 439 -32.42 -12.79 8.92
CA PRO A 439 -33.28 -12.50 7.77
C PRO A 439 -34.51 -11.69 8.21
N ALA A 440 -34.97 -10.82 7.31
CA ALA A 440 -36.20 -10.08 7.53
C ALA A 440 -37.40 -11.03 7.50
N ASP A 441 -38.46 -10.58 8.09
CA ASP A 441 -39.72 -11.39 8.09
C ASP A 441 -40.13 -11.59 6.65
N UNK A 442 -39.85 -12.09 5.98
CA UNK A 442 -40.31 -12.25 4.73
C UNK A 442 -39.31 -12.54 3.72
N ALA A 443 -38.39 -12.70 4.29
CA ALA A 443 -37.25 -12.97 3.40
C ALA A 443 -37.43 -14.32 2.72
N PRO A 444 -36.95 -14.45 1.50
CA PRO A 444 -37.07 -15.74 0.83
C PRO A 444 -36.23 -16.83 1.50
N UNK A 445 -36.56 -17.86 1.33
CA UNK A 445 -35.95 -18.98 1.85
C UNK A 445 -34.78 -19.43 1.15
N SER A 446 -34.89 -19.25 -0.12
CA SER A 446 -33.80 -19.54 -1.06
C SER A 446 -33.54 -18.33 -1.95
N VAL A 447 -32.31 -18.12 -2.30
CA VAL A 447 -31.96 -17.02 -3.22
C VAL A 447 -32.57 -17.26 -4.62
N LEU A 448 -32.93 -18.48 -4.90
CA LEU A 448 -33.64 -18.75 -6.16
C LEU A 448 -35.06 -18.18 -6.17
N UNK A 449 -35.38 -17.84 -5.00
CA UNK A 449 -36.67 -17.35 -4.93
C UNK A 449 -36.78 -15.91 -4.75
N GLY A 450 -35.76 -15.28 -4.52
CA GLY A 450 -35.70 -13.83 -4.36
C GLY A 450 -34.44 -13.38 -3.70
N ALA A 451 -34.16 -12.07 -3.80
CA ALA A 451 -32.98 -11.49 -3.14
C ALA A 451 -33.12 -11.54 -1.62
N PRO A 452 -31.99 -11.70 -0.91
CA PRO A 452 -32.05 -11.73 0.55
C PRO A 452 -32.37 -10.37 1.13
N THR A 453 -33.06 -10.36 2.26
CA THR A 453 -33.31 -9.15 3.01
C THR A 453 -33.04 -9.43 4.49
N TYR A 454 -32.60 -8.41 5.22
CA TYR A 454 -32.17 -8.56 6.61
C TYR A 454 -32.77 -7.50 7.48
N LYS A 455 -32.83 -7.78 8.77
CA LYS A 455 -33.21 -6.75 9.74
C LYS A 455 -32.01 -6.39 10.60
N ASN A 456 -31.98 -5.15 11.05
CA ASN A 456 -30.98 -4.64 11.99
C ASN A 456 -29.54 -4.65 11.44
N ASP A 457 -29.40 -4.59 10.12
CA ASP A 457 -28.12 -4.39 9.47
C ASP A 457 -27.93 -2.87 9.26
N ASN A 458 -27.26 -2.24 10.20
CA ASN A 458 -27.21 -0.78 10.27
C ASN A 458 -25.78 -0.25 10.10
N THR A 459 -25.55 1.00 10.54
CA THR A 459 -24.27 1.63 10.29
C THR A 459 -23.21 1.35 11.32
N LEU A 460 -23.61 1.06 12.57
CA LEU A 460 -22.67 0.85 13.65
C LEU A 460 -22.60 -0.61 14.06
N THR A 461 -21.41 -1.04 14.50
CA THR A 461 -21.26 -2.37 15.11
C THR A 461 -21.99 -2.42 16.45
N PRO A 462 -22.33 -3.63 16.95
CA PRO A 462 -22.64 -3.75 18.36
C PRO A 462 -21.49 -3.29 19.23
N LYS A 463 -21.79 -3.07 20.51
CA LYS A 463 -20.77 -2.64 21.44
C LYS A 463 -19.69 -3.70 21.64
N UNK A 464 -18.53 -3.34 21.41
CA UNK A 464 -17.43 -4.20 21.55
C UNK A 464 -17.13 -4.41 22.95
N ALA A 465 -16.23 -5.32 23.22
CA ALA A 465 -15.83 -5.62 24.58
C ALA A 465 -15.20 -4.41 25.27
N ALA A 466 -14.51 -3.60 24.51
CA ALA A 466 -13.88 -2.37 25.05
C ALA A 466 -14.87 -1.23 25.22
N GLY A 467 -16.14 -1.47 24.95
CA GLY A 467 -17.16 -0.45 25.10
C GLY A 467 -17.33 0.48 23.92
N ASN A 468 -16.66 0.19 22.81
CA ASN A 468 -16.66 1.06 21.64
C ASN A 468 -17.65 0.60 20.57
N PHE A 469 -18.14 1.57 19.80
CA PHE A 469 -18.93 1.32 18.60
C PHE A 469 -18.16 1.84 17.41
N TYR A 470 -18.30 1.18 16.25
CA TYR A 470 -17.56 1.56 15.05
C TYR A 470 -18.51 1.70 13.88
N ALA A 471 -18.28 2.72 13.06
CA ALA A 471 -19.05 2.89 11.83
C ALA A 471 -18.47 1.97 10.76
N VAL A 472 -19.26 1.02 10.29
CA VAL A 472 -18.82 0.05 9.29
C VAL A 472 -19.62 0.14 7.99
N ASN A 473 -20.75 0.82 8.00
CA ASN A 473 -21.50 1.15 6.79
C ASN A 473 -21.68 2.66 6.73
N THR A 474 -22.04 3.19 5.56
CA THR A 474 -21.94 4.61 5.27
C THR A 474 -22.61 5.52 6.31
N MET A 475 -21.83 6.40 6.89
CA MET A 475 -22.30 7.54 7.65
C MET A 475 -21.77 8.81 6.99
N GLN A 476 -22.46 9.91 7.26
CA GLN A 476 -22.12 11.20 6.64
C GLN A 476 -21.06 11.94 7.43
N PRO A 477 -20.24 12.74 6.74
CA PRO A 477 -19.24 13.52 7.46
C PRO A 477 -19.89 14.58 8.33
N PRO A 478 -19.22 14.96 9.40
CA PRO A 478 -19.73 16.03 10.29
C PRO A 478 -19.56 17.43 9.71
N TYR A 479 -18.86 17.55 8.60
CA TYR A 479 -18.56 18.84 7.98
C TYR A 479 -19.10 18.89 6.56
N GLN A 480 -19.49 20.07 6.13
CA GLN A 480 -19.94 20.25 4.74
C GLN A 480 -18.75 20.08 3.78
N PRO A 481 -18.97 19.47 2.62
CA PRO A 481 -20.24 18.94 2.10
C PRO A 481 -20.64 17.62 2.72
N SER A 482 -21.92 17.52 3.00
CA SER A 482 -22.54 16.37 3.65
C SER A 482 -24.01 16.31 3.21
N UNK A 483 -24.50 15.22 3.26
CA UNK A 483 -25.75 15.01 3.01
C UNK A 483 -26.63 15.58 3.93
N ASN A 484 -26.09 15.76 5.14
CA ASN A 484 -26.90 16.37 6.21
C ASN A 484 -26.62 17.88 6.27
N ALA A 485 -27.62 18.64 5.91
CA ALA A 485 -27.48 20.09 5.91
C ALA A 485 -27.21 20.62 7.32
N PRO A 486 -26.73 21.85 7.45
CA PRO A 486 -26.49 22.40 8.79
C PRO A 486 -27.77 22.49 9.61
N ALA A 487 -27.61 22.35 10.94
CA ALA A 487 -28.72 22.61 11.85
C ALA A 487 -29.14 24.08 11.76
N ALA A 488 -30.40 24.37 12.10
CA ALA A 488 -30.94 25.72 11.96
C ALA A 488 -30.16 26.73 12.81
N ASN A 489 -29.58 26.28 13.94
CA ASN A 489 -28.85 27.18 14.82
C ASN A 489 -27.36 27.26 14.52
N ASP A 490 -26.89 26.66 13.44
CA ASP A 490 -25.48 26.74 13.06
C ASP A 490 -25.25 27.97 12.18
N ALA A 491 -24.75 29.06 12.82
CA ALA A 491 -24.53 30.30 12.10
C ALA A 491 -23.38 30.19 11.09
N THR A 492 -22.49 29.22 11.25
CA THR A 492 -21.34 29.10 10.33
C THR A 492 -21.72 28.48 8.99
N HIS A 493 -22.75 27.65 8.96
CA HIS A 493 -23.15 26.87 7.80
C HIS A 493 -22.07 25.92 7.27
N HIS A 494 -21.10 25.57 8.13
CA HIS A 494 -20.01 24.66 7.73
C HIS A 494 -20.13 23.27 8.32
N TYR A 495 -21.05 23.07 9.25
CA TYR A 495 -21.21 21.76 9.92
C TYR A 495 -22.43 21.03 9.41
N ALA A 496 -22.41 19.71 9.46
CA ALA A 496 -23.61 18.89 9.25
C ALA A 496 -24.35 18.77 10.57
N ASP A 497 -25.70 18.57 10.46
CA ASP A 497 -26.54 18.48 11.64
C ASP A 497 -26.20 17.25 12.46
N UNK A 498 -25.73 17.35 13.39
CA UNK A 498 -25.29 16.42 14.28
C UNK A 498 -26.29 15.63 14.89
N THR A 499 -27.62 16.14 14.84
CA THR A 499 -28.72 15.37 15.43
C THR A 499 -29.27 14.30 14.48
N LYS A 500 -28.81 14.25 13.30
CA LYS A 500 -29.23 13.21 12.36
C LYS A 500 -28.55 11.86 12.70
N UNK A 501 -29.18 10.93 12.47
CA UNK A 501 -28.81 9.65 12.79
C UNK A 501 -27.54 9.16 12.24
N ASN A 502 -27.41 9.65 11.04
CA ASN A 502 -26.26 9.13 10.31
C ASN A 502 -25.12 10.16 10.15
N THR A 503 -25.06 11.18 10.94
CA THR A 503 -23.88 12.07 10.96
C THR A 503 -22.86 11.49 11.93
N LEU A 504 -21.68 11.17 11.43
CA LEU A 504 -20.60 10.63 12.26
C LEU A 504 -19.95 11.78 13.04
N PRO A 505 -19.70 11.65 14.34
CA PRO A 505 -18.95 12.71 15.03
C PRO A 505 -17.51 12.77 14.49
N PRO A 506 -16.86 13.94 14.59
CA PRO A 506 -15.50 14.06 14.05
C PRO A 506 -14.54 12.99 14.58
N UNK A 507 -13.86 12.21 13.75
CA UNK A 507 -12.99 11.20 14.03
C UNK A 507 -11.76 11.81 14.55
N THR A 508 -11.21 11.34 15.57
CA THR A 508 -9.93 11.79 16.14
C THR A 508 -8.84 10.75 16.04
N GLN A 509 -9.14 9.61 15.45
CA GLN A 509 -8.13 8.56 15.24
C GLN A 509 -7.05 9.04 14.29
N ALA A 510 -5.82 8.53 14.47
CA ALA A 510 -4.68 8.96 13.66
C ALA A 510 -4.82 8.48 12.21
N THR A 511 -4.45 9.34 11.28
CA THR A 511 -4.42 9.00 9.87
C THR A 511 -3.00 9.11 9.33
N ILE A 512 -2.80 8.59 8.12
CA ILE A 512 -1.53 8.78 7.43
C ILE A 512 -1.23 10.28 7.22
N GLY A 513 -2.28 11.09 7.06
CA GLY A 513 -2.10 12.53 6.92
C GLY A 513 -1.47 13.15 8.16
N ASP A 514 -1.90 12.71 9.34
CA ASP A 514 -1.31 13.20 10.59
C ASP A 514 0.18 12.87 10.66
N LEU A 515 0.54 11.66 10.26
CA LEU A 515 1.94 11.22 10.30
C LEU A 515 2.79 12.00 9.31
N LEU A 516 2.28 12.23 8.12
CA LEU A 516 3.00 12.98 7.10
C LEU A 516 3.21 14.43 7.54
N THR A 517 2.16 15.05 8.08
CA THR A 517 2.25 16.43 8.57
C THR A 517 3.26 16.55 9.69
N ALA A 518 3.26 15.60 10.63
CA ALA A 518 4.21 15.63 11.74
C ALA A 518 5.66 15.52 11.26
N LYS A 519 5.88 14.87 10.13
CA LYS A 519 7.22 14.71 9.53
C LYS A 519 7.57 15.90 8.63
N GLY A 520 6.66 16.83 8.43
CA GLY A 520 6.90 17.96 7.55
C GLY A 520 6.78 17.66 6.06
N LEU A 521 6.07 16.57 5.73
CA LEU A 521 5.92 16.15 4.34
C LEU A 521 4.61 16.65 3.77
N SER A 522 4.64 17.10 2.52
CA SER A 522 3.43 17.58 1.85
C SER A 522 2.55 16.42 1.44
N TRP A 523 1.25 16.62 1.50
CA TRP A 523 0.29 15.61 1.06
C TRP A 523 -1.06 16.25 0.81
N ALA A 524 -1.88 15.60 -0.01
CA ALA A 524 -3.24 16.05 -0.26
C ALA A 524 -4.10 14.89 -0.78
N TRP A 525 -5.40 15.01 -0.53
CA TRP A 525 -6.40 14.15 -1.15
C TRP A 525 -7.15 15.01 -2.16
N TYR A 526 -7.02 14.70 -3.43
CA TYR A 526 -7.66 15.43 -4.53
C TYR A 526 -8.95 14.71 -4.88
N GLY A 527 -10.08 15.38 -4.65
CA GLY A 527 -11.38 14.80 -4.98
C GLY A 527 -11.90 15.32 -6.31
N GLY A 528 -12.37 14.43 -7.15
CA GLY A 528 -13.07 14.85 -8.36
C GLY A 528 -14.37 15.49 -7.97
N ALA A 529 -14.72 16.65 -8.56
CA ALA A 529 -15.94 17.40 -8.28
C ALA A 529 -16.01 17.97 -6.86
N TRP A 530 -14.91 18.09 -6.20
CA TRP A 530 -14.88 18.66 -4.83
C TRP A 530 -15.30 20.14 -4.81
N UNK A 531 -14.70 20.77 -5.52
CA UNK A 531 -14.96 22.08 -5.54
C UNK A 531 -16.28 22.36 -6.00
N SER A 532 -16.78 21.71 -7.09
CA SER A 532 -18.14 21.94 -7.59
C SER A 532 -19.21 21.55 -6.57
N THR A 533 -18.95 20.54 -5.77
CA THR A 533 -19.88 20.14 -4.71
C THR A 533 -19.99 21.25 -3.66
N THR A 534 -18.88 21.83 -3.26
CA THR A 534 -18.92 22.89 -2.24
C THR A 534 -19.62 24.15 -2.74
N ALA A 535 -19.72 24.31 -4.05
CA ALA A 535 -20.43 25.47 -4.62
C ALA A 535 -21.95 25.32 -4.60
N ILE A 536 -22.45 24.11 -4.31
CA ILE A 536 -23.90 23.88 -4.25
C ILE A 536 -24.37 24.22 -2.83
N ALA A 537 -25.56 24.80 -2.71
CA ALA A 537 -26.11 25.17 -1.41
C ALA A 537 -26.32 23.93 -0.53
N GLU A 538 -26.07 24.08 0.76
CA GLU A 538 -26.33 23.00 1.70
C GLU A 538 -27.78 22.56 1.59
N GLY A 539 -28.00 21.28 1.70
CA GLY A 539 -29.33 20.73 1.54
C GLY A 539 -29.69 20.36 0.12
N ASP A 540 -29.01 20.97 -0.84
CA ASP A 540 -29.20 20.61 -2.24
C ASP A 540 -28.10 19.69 -2.76
N ARG A 541 -27.08 19.43 -1.95
CA ARG A 541 -25.97 18.58 -2.35
C ARG A 541 -26.41 17.13 -2.34
N LYS A 542 -26.37 16.49 -3.49
CA LYS A 542 -26.79 15.11 -3.65
C LYS A 542 -25.90 14.39 -4.63
N PHE A 543 -25.71 13.12 -4.42
CA PHE A 543 -25.04 12.31 -5.41
C PHE A 543 -26.06 11.94 -6.49
N PRO A 544 -25.70 12.01 -7.77
CA PRO A 544 -26.62 11.60 -8.82
C PRO A 544 -27.08 10.16 -8.58
N ALA A 545 -28.35 9.93 -8.67
CA ALA A 545 -28.82 8.61 -8.39
C ALA A 545 -28.47 7.72 -9.54
N ALA A 546 -29.02 7.34 -10.35
CA ALA A 546 -28.75 6.34 -11.28
C ALA A 546 -27.98 6.88 -12.41
N VAL A 547 -28.33 6.60 -13.49
CA VAL A 547 -27.64 6.92 -14.64
C VAL A 547 -27.65 8.36 -14.83
N PRO A 548 -26.55 8.95 -14.70
CA PRO A 548 -26.50 10.29 -15.09
C PRO A 548 -26.89 10.30 -16.46
N PRO A 549 -27.61 11.13 -16.74
CA PRO A 549 -27.13 12.02 -17.70
C PRO A 549 -25.91 12.62 -17.13
N ALA A 550 -24.96 12.68 -17.96
CA ALA A 550 -23.75 13.35 -17.60
C ALA A 550 -24.02 14.68 -16.96
N ALA A 551 -25.21 15.21 -17.17
CA ALA A 551 -25.56 16.48 -16.62
C ALA A 551 -25.72 16.52 -15.13
N GLN A 552 -25.82 15.38 -14.49
CA GLN A 552 -25.97 15.44 -13.04
C GLN A 552 -24.65 15.75 -12.40
N THR A 553 -24.51 16.93 -11.89
CA THR A 553 -23.33 17.38 -11.18
C THR A 553 -23.80 18.00 -9.89
N PRO A 554 -22.96 17.96 -8.88
CA PRO A 554 -21.65 17.34 -8.84
C PRO A 554 -21.75 15.82 -8.73
N ASN A 555 -20.81 15.12 -9.30
CA ASN A 555 -20.72 13.67 -9.27
C ASN A 555 -19.86 13.23 -8.11
N PHE A 556 -20.24 13.59 -6.91
CA PHE A 556 -19.37 13.41 -5.75
C PHE A 556 -20.13 12.73 -4.61
N GLN A 557 -19.63 11.56 -4.18
CA GLN A 557 -20.11 10.91 -2.96
C GLN A 557 -19.39 11.50 -1.76
N PHE A 558 -20.12 11.76 -0.70
CA PHE A 558 -19.54 12.49 0.44
C PHE A 558 -18.39 11.74 1.11
N HIS A 559 -18.46 10.39 1.14
CA HIS A 559 -17.36 9.62 1.72
C HIS A 559 -16.15 9.50 0.79
N HIS A 560 -16.19 10.07 -0.40
CA HIS A 560 -15.04 10.04 -1.29
C HIS A 560 -14.00 11.10 -0.93
N GLN A 561 -14.25 11.87 0.13
CA GLN A 561 -13.24 12.69 0.78
C GLN A 561 -13.16 12.20 2.22
N PRO A 562 -12.41 11.13 2.49
CA PRO A 562 -12.45 10.55 3.84
C PRO A 562 -11.91 11.46 4.91
N PHE A 563 -11.02 12.39 4.56
CA PHE A 563 -10.47 13.32 5.55
C PHE A 563 -11.51 14.31 6.04
N ASN A 564 -12.61 14.49 5.32
CA ASN A 564 -13.68 15.40 5.76
C ASN A 564 -14.40 14.90 7.02
N TYR A 565 -14.06 13.70 7.49
CA TYR A 565 -14.62 13.12 8.70
C TYR A 565 -13.81 13.44 9.96
N TYR A 566 -12.66 14.10 9.83
CA TYR A 566 -11.69 14.22 10.93
C TYR A 566 -11.66 15.61 11.51
N ALA A 567 -11.57 15.68 12.84
CA ALA A 567 -11.49 16.94 13.57
C ALA A 567 -10.31 17.80 13.08
N ALA A 568 -9.24 17.17 12.61
CA ALA A 568 -8.07 17.88 12.09
C ALA A 568 -8.39 18.79 10.90
N PHE A 569 -9.54 18.58 10.24
CA PHE A 569 -9.91 19.35 9.05
C PHE A 569 -11.22 20.10 9.23
N ASP A 570 -11.54 20.43 10.46
CA ASP A 570 -12.71 21.23 10.82
C ASP A 570 -12.70 22.53 10.00
N PRO A 571 -13.76 22.82 9.26
CA PRO A 571 -13.76 23.98 8.35
C PRO A 571 -13.72 25.33 9.10
N VAL A 572 -14.12 25.36 10.35
CA VAL A 572 -14.09 26.60 11.15
C VAL A 572 -12.82 26.67 11.98
N GLN A 573 -12.42 25.61 12.59
CA GLN A 573 -11.27 25.58 13.49
C GLN A 573 -9.94 25.28 12.79
N UNK A 574 -9.73 24.38 11.59
CA UNK A 574 -8.82 24.09 11.05
C UNK A 574 -8.82 24.36 9.85
N PRO A 575 -9.21 25.81 9.22
CA PRO A 575 -9.39 26.06 7.80
C PRO A 575 -8.13 25.99 6.96
N GLU A 576 -6.98 26.28 7.54
CA GLU A 576 -5.72 26.26 6.80
C GLU A 576 -5.29 24.83 6.48
N ALA A 577 -5.38 23.93 7.44
CA ALA A 577 -5.06 22.53 7.22
C ALA A 577 -6.03 21.93 6.19
N ARG A 578 -7.29 22.29 6.31
CA ARG A 578 -8.29 21.83 5.37
C ARG A 578 -7.94 22.26 3.94
N ALA A 579 -7.61 23.51 3.73
CA ALA A 579 -7.26 24.01 2.42
C ALA A 579 -5.99 23.38 1.87
N ALA A 580 -5.05 23.09 2.75
CA ALA A 580 -3.78 22.52 2.31
C ALA A 580 -3.91 21.07 1.85
N HIS A 581 -4.84 20.32 2.43
CA HIS A 581 -4.86 18.86 2.24
C HIS A 581 -6.11 18.32 1.57
N LEU A 582 -7.23 19.02 1.64
CA LEU A 582 -8.47 18.57 0.99
C LEU A 582 -8.65 19.42 -0.27
N LYS A 583 -8.22 18.87 -1.39
CA LYS A 583 -8.11 19.62 -2.63
C LYS A 583 -9.02 19.09 -3.72
N ASP A 584 -9.19 19.91 -4.73
CA ASP A 584 -10.02 19.58 -5.88
C ASP A 584 -9.15 19.05 -7.02
N PHE A 585 -9.55 17.92 -7.58
CA PHE A 585 -8.84 17.37 -8.73
C PHE A 585 -8.91 18.30 -9.92
N ASP A 586 -10.12 18.79 -10.21
CA ASP A 586 -10.34 19.56 -11.45
C ASP A 586 -9.55 20.87 -11.46
N ALA A 587 -9.42 21.50 -10.36
CA ALA A 587 -8.66 22.74 -10.25
C ALA A 587 -7.16 22.56 -10.07
N UNK A 588 -6.77 21.41 -9.39
CA UNK A 588 -5.47 21.38 -8.95
C UNK A 588 -4.57 20.34 -9.44
N PHE A 589 -5.11 19.18 -9.63
CA PHE A 589 -4.21 18.03 -9.76
C PHE A 589 -3.36 18.02 -11.03
N LEU A 590 -3.99 18.17 -12.16
CA LEU A 590 -3.25 18.08 -13.42
C LEU A 590 -2.31 19.28 -13.60
N LYS A 591 -2.69 20.42 -13.06
CA LYS A 591 -1.81 21.59 -13.08
C LYS A 591 -0.59 21.33 -12.19
N ASP A 592 -0.80 20.78 -11.00
CA ASP A 592 0.33 20.43 -10.11
C ASP A 592 1.24 19.42 -10.77
N ALA A 593 0.68 18.43 -11.44
CA ALA A 593 1.49 17.43 -12.14
C ALA A 593 2.33 18.07 -13.25
N ALA A 594 1.70 18.89 -14.06
CA ALA A 594 2.39 19.55 -15.18
C ALA A 594 3.48 20.50 -14.70
N ASN A 595 3.26 21.16 -13.57
CA ASN A 595 4.22 22.11 -13.01
C ASN A 595 5.31 21.45 -12.16
N GLY A 596 5.20 20.14 -11.91
CA GLY A 596 6.17 19.47 -11.06
C GLY A 596 6.02 19.80 -9.59
N THR A 597 4.80 20.09 -9.15
CA THR A 597 4.54 20.53 -7.79
C THR A 597 3.58 19.63 -7.02
N LEU A 598 3.41 18.39 -7.46
CA LEU A 598 2.60 17.44 -6.67
C LEU A 598 3.25 17.23 -5.30
N PRO A 599 2.43 17.08 -4.25
CA PRO A 599 3.01 16.81 -2.92
C PRO A 599 3.70 15.45 -2.87
N ALA A 600 4.43 15.22 -1.79
CA ALA A 600 5.10 13.94 -1.60
C ALA A 600 4.12 12.77 -1.67
N VAL A 601 2.91 12.94 -1.11
CA VAL A 601 1.87 11.92 -1.21
C VAL A 601 0.60 12.57 -1.71
N SER A 602 0.06 12.06 -2.82
CA SER A 602 -1.20 12.53 -3.39
C SER A 602 -2.15 11.36 -3.51
N PHE A 603 -3.36 11.54 -3.01
CA PHE A 603 -4.45 10.61 -3.28
C PHE A 603 -5.38 11.26 -4.30
N TYR A 604 -5.87 10.49 -5.25
CA TYR A 604 -6.86 10.99 -6.20
C TYR A 604 -8.06 10.05 -6.26
N LYS A 605 -9.24 10.63 -6.03
CA LYS A 605 -10.51 9.91 -6.13
C LYS A 605 -11.32 10.46 -7.31
N PRO A 606 -11.49 9.68 -8.38
CA PRO A 606 -12.29 10.18 -9.52
C PRO A 606 -13.73 10.44 -9.13
N GLN A 607 -14.33 11.44 -9.80
CA GLN A 607 -15.75 11.70 -9.60
C GLN A 607 -16.60 10.52 -10.06
N GLY A 608 -17.87 10.51 -9.66
CA GLY A 608 -18.71 9.33 -9.81
C GLY A 608 -18.75 8.73 -11.21
N ASN A 609 -18.97 9.53 -12.22
CA ASN A 609 -19.11 8.98 -13.58
C ASN A 609 -17.77 8.51 -14.18
N LEU A 610 -16.66 8.72 -13.48
CA LEU A 610 -15.32 8.38 -13.96
C LEU A 610 -14.63 7.36 -13.07
N ASN A 611 -15.34 6.75 -12.12
CA ASN A 611 -14.69 5.87 -11.15
C ASN A 611 -14.93 4.38 -11.36
N GLN A 612 -15.74 4.00 -12.33
CA GLN A 612 -16.06 2.62 -12.73
C GLN A 612 -17.09 1.91 -11.84
N HIS A 613 -17.70 2.58 -10.88
CA HIS A 613 -18.66 1.94 -9.98
C HIS A 613 -19.93 1.52 -10.73
N ALA A 614 -20.27 0.24 -10.65
CA ALA A 614 -21.52 -0.25 -11.26
C ALA A 614 -22.69 0.50 -10.65
N GLY A 615 -23.72 0.69 -11.45
CA GLY A 615 -24.92 1.40 -11.03
C GLY A 615 -24.99 2.83 -11.53
N TYR A 616 -23.85 3.51 -11.65
CA TYR A 616 -23.86 4.89 -12.10
C TYR A 616 -22.66 5.26 -12.97
N ALA A 617 -21.72 4.35 -13.15
CA ALA A 617 -20.55 4.58 -14.00
C ALA A 617 -20.26 3.36 -14.85
N SER A 618 -19.67 3.60 -16.01
CA SER A 618 -19.28 2.51 -16.88
C SER A 618 -17.82 2.12 -16.64
N VAL A 619 -17.48 0.91 -16.99
CA VAL A 619 -16.08 0.47 -16.97
C VAL A 619 -15.28 1.33 -17.96
N ALA A 620 -15.82 1.57 -19.15
CA ALA A 620 -15.07 2.22 -20.22
C ALA A 620 -14.72 3.66 -19.91
N ASP A 621 -15.65 4.44 -19.33
CA ASP A 621 -15.38 5.85 -19.08
C ASP A 621 -14.29 6.02 -18.02
N GLY A 622 -14.36 5.23 -16.95
CA GLY A 622 -13.32 5.32 -15.92
C GLY A 622 -11.98 4.83 -16.40
N ASP A 623 -11.98 3.76 -17.18
CA ASP A 623 -10.76 3.24 -17.78
C ASP A 623 -10.06 4.31 -18.61
N ALA A 624 -10.78 4.96 -19.50
CA ALA A 624 -10.20 6.00 -20.35
C ALA A 624 -9.70 7.17 -19.51
N HIS A 625 -10.47 7.56 -18.51
CA HIS A 625 -10.10 8.68 -17.66
C HIS A 625 -8.82 8.41 -16.87
N ILE A 626 -8.77 7.26 -16.20
CA ILE A 626 -7.61 6.96 -15.36
C ILE A 626 -6.37 6.76 -16.24
N ALA A 627 -6.52 6.13 -17.40
CA ALA A 627 -5.39 6.00 -18.32
C ALA A 627 -4.87 7.36 -18.76
N ASP A 628 -5.77 8.32 -19.01
CA ASP A 628 -5.37 9.67 -19.37
C ASP A 628 -4.62 10.36 -18.22
N VAL A 629 -5.09 10.18 -16.99
CA VAL A 629 -4.40 10.73 -15.83
C VAL A 629 -2.99 10.14 -15.72
N ILE A 630 -2.85 8.83 -15.92
CA ILE A 630 -1.53 8.20 -15.89
C ILE A 630 -0.63 8.79 -16.98
N ALA A 631 -1.16 9.00 -18.19
CA ALA A 631 -0.37 9.59 -19.26
C ALA A 631 0.13 10.98 -18.88
N LYS A 632 -0.71 11.76 -18.22
CA LYS A 632 -0.31 13.10 -17.79
C LYS A 632 0.70 13.07 -16.66
N LEU A 633 0.61 12.07 -15.78
CA LEU A 633 1.65 11.88 -14.76
C LEU A 633 2.98 11.50 -15.40
N LYS A 634 2.95 10.67 -16.43
CA LYS A 634 4.17 10.27 -17.12
C LYS A 634 4.85 11.47 -17.81
N ALA A 635 4.08 12.50 -18.13
CA ALA A 635 4.63 13.72 -18.73
C ALA A 635 5.10 14.73 -17.69
N SER A 636 4.87 14.47 -16.41
CA SER A 636 5.25 15.39 -15.35
C SER A 636 6.76 15.43 -15.15
N PRO A 637 7.32 16.61 -14.81
CA PRO A 637 8.74 16.66 -14.42
C PRO A 637 9.09 15.78 -13.22
N GLN A 638 8.09 15.40 -12.41
CA GLN A 638 8.34 14.55 -11.25
C GLN A 638 8.29 13.05 -11.57
N TRP A 639 7.97 12.68 -12.81
CA TRP A 639 7.72 11.28 -13.16
C TRP A 639 8.88 10.34 -12.82
N LYS A 640 10.12 10.79 -13.04
CA LYS A 640 11.27 9.92 -12.84
C LYS A 640 11.39 9.40 -11.41
N HIS A 641 10.78 10.11 -10.45
CA HIS A 641 10.88 9.76 -9.04
C HIS A 641 9.52 9.46 -8.44
N MET A 642 8.55 9.09 -9.28
CA MET A 642 7.16 8.91 -8.86
C MET A 642 6.80 7.43 -8.82
N LEU A 643 6.01 7.06 -7.82
CA LEU A 643 5.35 5.76 -7.75
C LEU A 643 3.85 5.99 -7.83
N VAL A 644 3.20 5.39 -8.82
CA VAL A 644 1.74 5.48 -8.96
C VAL A 644 1.15 4.13 -8.62
N VAL A 645 0.15 4.12 -7.73
CA VAL A 645 -0.63 2.93 -7.40
C VAL A 645 -2.05 3.18 -7.88
N VAL A 646 -2.56 2.32 -8.76
CA VAL A 646 -3.94 2.40 -9.19
C VAL A 646 -4.65 1.20 -8.59
N THR A 647 -5.63 1.45 -7.73
CA THR A 647 -6.35 0.34 -7.13
C THR A 647 -7.81 0.71 -6.91
N TYR A 648 -8.57 -0.19 -6.33
CA TYR A 648 -10.01 -0.09 -6.16
C TYR A 648 -10.32 -0.15 -4.67
N ASP A 649 -11.46 0.43 -4.27
CA ASP A 649 -11.79 0.45 -2.86
C ASP A 649 -12.23 -0.92 -2.36
N GLU A 650 -13.11 -1.59 -3.10
CA GLU A 650 -13.61 -2.89 -2.66
C GLU A 650 -14.20 -3.64 -3.85
N ASN A 651 -14.76 -4.82 -3.60
CA ASN A 651 -15.19 -5.73 -4.65
C ASN A 651 -16.47 -5.31 -5.38
N GLY A 652 -17.23 -4.37 -4.82
CA GLY A 652 -18.49 -3.95 -5.44
C GLY A 652 -19.56 -5.02 -5.50
N GLY A 653 -19.40 -6.07 -4.72
CA GLY A 653 -20.34 -7.18 -4.73
C GLY A 653 -20.01 -8.25 -5.76
N PHE A 654 -18.95 -8.07 -6.54
CA PHE A 654 -18.54 -9.05 -7.53
C PHE A 654 -17.65 -10.11 -6.92
N TYR A 655 -17.87 -11.34 -7.34
CA TYR A 655 -17.12 -12.51 -6.90
C TYR A 655 -15.67 -12.46 -7.39
N ASP A 656 -14.78 -12.96 -6.54
CA ASP A 656 -13.42 -13.27 -6.93
C ASP A 656 -13.09 -14.66 -6.40
N HIS A 657 -12.37 -15.46 -7.18
CA HIS A 657 -12.18 -16.85 -6.76
C HIS A 657 -11.10 -17.03 -5.70
N ALA A 658 -10.19 -16.07 -5.57
CA ALA A 658 -9.05 -16.30 -4.68
C ALA A 658 -9.49 -16.32 -3.22
N ARG A 659 -8.95 -17.29 -2.49
CA ARG A 659 -9.26 -17.44 -1.08
C ARG A 659 -8.81 -16.20 -0.30
N VAL A 660 -9.68 -15.71 0.59
CA VAL A 660 -9.39 -14.53 1.39
C VAL A 660 -8.52 -14.92 2.57
N PRO A 661 -7.37 -14.26 2.79
CA PRO A 661 -6.55 -14.55 3.96
C PRO A 661 -7.30 -14.16 5.24
N LYS A 662 -7.35 -15.07 6.21
CA LYS A 662 -8.05 -14.79 7.45
C LYS A 662 -7.20 -13.90 8.35
N ALA A 663 -7.77 -12.77 8.79
CA ALA A 663 -7.06 -11.85 9.66
C ALA A 663 -7.95 -11.35 10.79
N ASP A 664 -8.24 -10.05 10.85
CA ASP A 664 -8.92 -9.45 11.99
C ASP A 664 -10.41 -9.24 11.71
N ARG A 665 -11.11 -8.61 12.65
CA ARG A 665 -12.56 -8.40 12.50
C ARG A 665 -12.94 -7.43 11.38
N TRP A 666 -11.98 -6.66 10.87
CA TRP A 666 -12.26 -5.66 9.83
C TRP A 666 -12.04 -6.18 8.43
N GLY A 667 -11.21 -7.18 8.26
CA GLY A 667 -10.86 -7.71 6.96
C GLY A 667 -9.64 -8.60 7.00
N PRO A 668 -8.99 -8.79 5.85
CA PRO A 668 -9.29 -8.19 4.55
C PRO A 668 -10.49 -8.83 3.88
N GLY A 669 -11.00 -8.16 2.86
CA GLY A 669 -12.02 -8.73 2.00
C GLY A 669 -11.41 -9.42 0.80
N THR A 670 -12.21 -9.58 -0.27
CA THR A 670 -11.75 -10.30 -1.45
C THR A 670 -10.73 -9.51 -2.27
N ARG A 671 -10.14 -10.17 -3.23
CA ARG A 671 -9.11 -9.60 -4.09
C ARG A 671 -9.65 -8.47 -4.95
N ILE A 672 -8.82 -7.46 -5.14
CA ILE A 672 -9.11 -6.32 -6.00
C ILE A 672 -7.89 -6.07 -6.89
N PRO A 673 -8.06 -5.36 -8.01
CA PRO A 673 -6.90 -5.07 -8.86
C PRO A 673 -6.00 -4.01 -8.26
N ALA A 674 -4.71 -4.11 -8.53
CA ALA A 674 -3.77 -3.03 -8.22
C ALA A 674 -2.67 -3.02 -9.27
N LEU A 675 -2.44 -1.84 -9.83
CA LEU A 675 -1.38 -1.61 -10.80
C LEU A 675 -0.31 -0.74 -10.14
N ILE A 676 0.94 -1.12 -10.31
CA ILE A 676 2.07 -0.35 -9.81
C ILE A 676 2.80 0.21 -11.04
N VAL A 677 2.76 1.52 -11.18
CA VAL A 677 3.20 2.20 -12.39
C VAL A 677 4.29 3.20 -12.03
N SER A 678 5.49 3.00 -12.55
CA SER A 678 6.64 3.79 -12.16
C SER A 678 7.81 3.39 -13.05
N ASP A 679 8.78 4.28 -13.22
CA ASP A 679 10.03 3.86 -13.82
C ASP A 679 10.73 2.79 -12.97
N PHE A 680 10.44 2.75 -11.66
CA PHE A 680 10.99 1.72 -10.78
C PHE A 680 10.20 0.43 -10.78
N ALA A 681 9.00 0.39 -11.36
CA ALA A 681 8.21 -0.82 -11.36
C ALA A 681 8.83 -1.87 -12.29
N LYS A 682 8.70 -3.12 -11.90
CA LYS A 682 9.06 -4.21 -12.81
C LYS A 682 8.17 -4.14 -14.03
N LYS A 683 8.73 -4.45 -15.19
CA LYS A 683 8.01 -4.30 -16.45
C LYS A 683 7.43 -5.63 -16.89
N GLY A 684 6.17 -5.60 -17.31
CA GLY A 684 5.49 -6.80 -17.78
C GLY A 684 5.44 -7.89 -16.72
N PHE A 685 5.15 -7.51 -15.49
CA PHE A 685 5.32 -8.40 -14.34
C PHE A 685 4.00 -8.57 -13.59
N VAL A 686 3.73 -9.81 -13.16
CA VAL A 686 2.61 -10.08 -12.27
C VAL A 686 3.20 -10.37 -10.89
N ASP A 687 2.90 -9.50 -9.92
CA ASP A 687 3.45 -9.61 -8.57
C ASP A 687 2.48 -10.43 -7.72
N LYS A 688 2.97 -11.55 -7.20
CA LYS A 688 2.15 -12.49 -6.43
C LYS A 688 2.29 -12.31 -4.91
N THR A 689 2.99 -11.28 -4.47
CA THR A 689 3.13 -10.97 -3.05
C THR A 689 1.76 -10.64 -2.46
N GLN A 690 1.51 -11.12 -1.24
CA GLN A 690 0.25 -10.84 -0.56
C GLN A 690 0.23 -9.40 -0.07
N TYR A 691 -0.72 -8.64 -0.56
CA TYR A 691 -0.92 -7.23 -0.22
C TYR A 691 -2.37 -6.97 0.17
N ASP A 692 -2.60 -5.84 0.82
CA ASP A 692 -3.95 -5.30 0.96
C ASP A 692 -3.92 -3.78 0.74
N THR A 693 -5.08 -3.14 0.85
CA THR A 693 -5.19 -1.70 0.70
C THR A 693 -4.15 -0.96 1.55
N ALA A 694 -3.95 -1.44 2.77
CA ALA A 694 -3.02 -0.79 3.70
C ALA A 694 -1.56 -1.05 3.34
N SER A 695 -1.27 -1.91 2.36
CA SER A 695 0.10 -2.06 1.88
C SER A 695 0.63 -0.75 1.30
N THR A 696 -0.25 0.09 0.76
CA THR A 696 0.14 1.43 0.33
C THR A 696 0.63 2.25 1.53
N LEU A 697 -0.06 2.14 2.66
CA LEU A 697 0.38 2.83 3.88
C LEU A 697 1.70 2.27 4.39
N ARG A 698 1.90 0.96 4.27
CA ARG A 698 3.18 0.36 4.67
C ARG A 698 4.33 0.91 3.83
N PHE A 699 4.09 1.07 2.52
CA PHE A 699 5.11 1.67 1.65
C PHE A 699 5.45 3.09 2.13
N ILE A 700 4.43 3.90 2.35
CA ILE A 700 4.63 5.31 2.77
C ILE A 700 5.37 5.37 4.11
N THR A 701 4.96 4.52 5.05
CA THR A 701 5.59 4.44 6.35
C THR A 701 7.08 4.08 6.24
N HIS A 702 7.39 3.09 5.43
CA HIS A 702 8.79 2.65 5.27
C HIS A 702 9.60 3.71 4.54
N ARG A 703 9.04 4.27 3.48
CA ARG A 703 9.79 5.25 2.67
C ARG A 703 10.22 6.45 3.50
N TRP A 704 9.37 6.94 4.36
CA TRP A 704 9.64 8.16 5.12
C TRP A 704 9.89 7.92 6.60
N SER A 705 10.03 6.67 7.01
CA SER A 705 10.32 6.29 8.40
C SER A 705 9.30 6.90 9.38
N LEU A 706 8.04 6.72 9.06
CA LEU A 706 6.95 7.24 9.88
C LEU A 706 6.60 6.24 10.98
N PRO A 707 5.97 6.71 12.07
CA PRO A 707 5.39 5.77 13.03
C PRO A 707 4.35 4.89 12.36
N VAL A 708 4.08 3.74 12.93
CA VAL A 708 3.18 2.75 12.34
C VAL A 708 1.77 2.94 12.88
N LEU A 709 0.79 3.00 11.97
CA LEU A 709 -0.61 3.08 12.39
C LEU A 709 -1.02 1.77 13.09
N PRO A 710 -1.78 1.85 14.18
CA PRO A 710 -2.12 0.63 14.94
C PRO A 710 -2.80 -0.46 14.14
N GLY A 711 -3.64 -0.10 13.18
CA GLY A 711 -4.35 -1.11 12.39
C GLY A 711 -3.44 -1.96 11.53
N LEU A 712 -2.30 -1.42 11.11
CA LEU A 712 -1.33 -2.21 10.36
C LEU A 712 -0.73 -3.30 11.24
N VAL A 713 -0.44 -2.95 12.50
CA VAL A 713 0.04 -3.90 13.49
C VAL A 713 -0.96 -5.03 13.69
N GLU A 714 -2.20 -4.65 13.93
CA GLU A 714 -3.27 -5.61 14.21
C GLU A 714 -3.48 -6.55 13.04
N ARG A 715 -3.44 -6.00 11.81
CA ARG A 715 -3.63 -6.83 10.61
C ARG A 715 -2.55 -7.90 10.52
N ASP A 716 -1.30 -7.48 10.65
CA ASP A 716 -0.18 -8.41 10.49
C ASP A 716 -0.15 -9.44 11.61
N LYS A 717 -0.41 -9.04 12.86
CA LYS A 717 -0.48 -9.98 13.97
C LYS A 717 -1.57 -11.03 13.74
N ALA A 718 -2.73 -10.62 13.26
CA ALA A 718 -3.82 -11.55 13.04
C ALA A 718 -3.48 -12.54 11.93
N LEU A 719 -2.84 -12.08 10.85
CA LEU A 719 -2.42 -12.96 9.77
C LEU A 719 -1.42 -14.00 10.26
N VAL A 720 -0.40 -13.54 10.97
CA VAL A 720 0.66 -14.45 11.47
C VAL A 720 0.08 -15.46 12.45
N LYS A 721 -0.83 -15.03 13.31
CA LYS A 721 -1.50 -15.95 14.24
C LYS A 721 -2.23 -17.07 13.48
N ASN A 722 -2.75 -16.77 12.30
CA ASN A 722 -3.45 -17.76 11.47
C ASN A 722 -2.53 -18.51 10.51
N GLY A 723 -1.21 -18.38 10.68
CA GLY A 723 -0.26 -19.11 9.86
C GLY A 723 -0.02 -18.51 8.49
N LEU A 724 -0.37 -17.26 8.30
CA LEU A 724 -0.26 -16.57 7.02
C LEU A 724 0.85 -15.51 7.07
N PRO A 725 1.40 -15.13 5.93
CA PRO A 725 2.39 -14.06 5.95
C PRO A 725 1.76 -12.71 6.26
N ALA A 726 2.55 -11.82 6.86
CA ALA A 726 2.15 -10.43 6.97
C ALA A 726 2.00 -9.83 5.57
N MET A 727 1.23 -8.75 5.48
CA MET A 727 1.04 -8.08 4.18
C MET A 727 2.33 -7.42 3.73
N GLY A 728 2.59 -7.49 2.44
CA GLY A 728 3.74 -6.82 1.85
C GLY A 728 3.56 -5.30 1.79
N ASP A 729 4.62 -4.63 1.38
CA ASP A 729 4.65 -3.16 1.36
C ASP A 729 4.87 -2.60 -0.04
N LEU A 730 4.54 -3.35 -1.06
CA LEU A 730 4.65 -3.02 -2.48
C LEU A 730 6.05 -3.11 -3.06
N THR A 731 7.09 -3.26 -2.25
CA THR A 731 8.44 -3.30 -2.81
C THR A 731 8.69 -4.52 -3.69
N GLY A 732 7.88 -5.57 -3.55
CA GLY A 732 7.96 -6.72 -4.46
C GLY A 732 7.71 -6.37 -5.92
N ALA A 733 7.05 -5.25 -6.16
CA ALA A 733 6.75 -4.78 -7.52
C ALA A 733 7.86 -3.92 -8.11
N LEU A 734 8.94 -3.65 -7.35
CA LEU A 734 9.91 -2.63 -7.75
C LEU A 734 11.24 -3.27 -8.11
N ASP A 735 11.91 -2.66 -9.08
CA ASP A 735 13.23 -3.06 -9.55
C ASP A 735 14.13 -1.84 -9.56
N PHE A 736 15.02 -1.75 -8.57
CA PHE A 736 15.91 -0.61 -8.43
C PHE A 736 17.22 -0.78 -9.22
N SER A 737 17.43 -1.95 -9.79
CA SER A 737 18.69 -2.22 -10.51
C SER A 737 18.78 -1.45 -11.84
N LYS A 738 17.66 -0.97 -12.34
CA LYS A 738 17.60 -0.29 -13.64
C LYS A 738 17.54 1.21 -13.50
N LYS A 739 17.81 1.73 -12.34
CA LYS A 739 17.76 3.15 -12.13
C LYS A 739 18.81 3.85 -13.00
N SER A 740 18.40 4.88 -13.66
CA SER A 740 19.33 5.65 -14.51
C SER A 740 20.05 6.73 -13.71
#